data_2402a3ced021f82fc8a20693daa60b9d
#
_entry.id   2402a3ced021f82fc8a20693daa60b9d
#
_cell.length_a   1.000
_cell.length_b   1.000
_cell.length_c   1.000
_cell.angle_alpha   90.00
_cell.angle_beta   90.00
_cell.angle_gamma   90.00
#
_symmetry.space_group_name_H-M   'P 1'
#
loop_
_entity.id
_entity.type
_entity.pdbx_description
1 polymer ?
#
loop_
_entity_poly.entity_id
_entity_poly.type
_entity_poly.pdbx_seq_one_letter_code
_entity_poly.pdbx_strand_id
1 'polypeptide(L)'
;MSLASPLIPIKRTPVNSRKYKSREHFANDKKNAAPRVDSLQSNCDLSLSNSRKVLKQTGSHHKTANDTQNNLGFQKNKLSSSKKLPLIPEYSREGLGHETRSCVTPDHRACVGNDSCNGVSKCQSSHSMIEQANDSDNEFFDAIEATEASLPVTTQITKKADANQSPSDVSPAPHPNFQGKFNKIHDLQLLASNAKDRSARISRLTYADVRQSPDNMYQDILVTHHALHCFLNSRMVEAYEIVEPYSECRLYYTLGYALLSTIKAMMTFEHQDLGTAISHCRDALHIAHLLRKKQSALSSFGRFVRGAGPSVAWLSSMTPVEKHAELISSECTLLKAVLGIAHSGDILGSLSEIFHLRAAYGEYRSLLKFIEWEDAHAQEKTDEHFRSGVFLGSGCISLILGLLPSKVLKIMEIFGYEGDVQVGLRLLCQASGWNPGPSKRVPLHTIETEGIRGPLSDMAMLMYHLVISTFIPVPHVNIDFSEKVLNYHLQRYPQGVFFLYFQGRLYSTQARSAKAIECFKEARDVQNEYVQLKHICYWDMALAYMSLNEWRKTSFCFTVLANENNWSKALYHYARAASLYETGNATEREEAKEVMERVPSMTQRIAGKSIPLEKFAARKARKMTQYGYLFHPAMEFAYLTHCYTSSSPSSLYQRSLPIIEKELARMETEANPVQDDLCLAHFLHGVILRNLAYPENHVKKDSFEGYFNASEACTKAETSLLYVAKHGALCEYDHYMLYFCHYELGRLYISMGRHADARSQLELVLSGKNLGDHGRKGKYSMQNMCVLRSNAALELM
;
A
#
# COMPACT_ATOMS: atom_id res chain seq x y z
N MET A 1 24.81 -56.57 -0.20
CA MET A 1 24.59 -57.14 -1.53
C MET A 1 24.29 -55.91 -2.39
N SER A 2 25.26 -55.25 -2.94
CA SER A 2 26.17 -55.40 -4.08
C SER A 2 25.45 -55.62 -5.41
N LEU A 3 25.59 -54.62 -6.28
CA LEU A 3 25.87 -54.65 -7.74
C LEU A 3 25.55 -53.21 -8.26
N ALA A 4 26.41 -52.36 -8.55
CA ALA A 4 27.50 -52.11 -9.48
C ALA A 4 27.04 -51.94 -10.96
N SER A 5 27.19 -50.73 -11.39
CA SER A 5 27.42 -50.00 -12.71
C SER A 5 27.40 -50.83 -14.01
N PRO A 6 27.34 -50.19 -15.23
CA PRO A 6 28.44 -49.35 -15.70
C PRO A 6 28.11 -48.16 -16.59
N LEU A 7 29.07 -47.24 -16.64
CA LEU A 7 29.29 -46.12 -17.51
C LEU A 7 29.62 -46.56 -18.96
N ILE A 8 29.20 -45.73 -19.97
CA ILE A 8 29.72 -45.74 -21.32
C ILE A 8 30.10 -44.30 -21.71
N PRO A 9 31.29 -44.05 -22.28
CA PRO A 9 31.80 -42.72 -22.58
C PRO A 9 31.52 -42.30 -24.03
N ILE A 10 31.24 -41.01 -24.27
CA ILE A 10 31.18 -40.43 -25.62
C ILE A 10 32.40 -39.55 -25.86
N LYS A 11 33.04 -39.84 -26.99
CA LYS A 11 34.30 -39.30 -27.52
C LYS A 11 34.17 -37.83 -27.94
N ARG A 12 35.20 -37.05 -27.59
CA ARG A 12 35.54 -35.74 -28.20
C ARG A 12 36.28 -35.96 -29.52
N THR A 13 35.96 -35.17 -30.55
CA THR A 13 36.84 -34.91 -31.68
C THR A 13 36.96 -33.40 -31.92
N PRO A 14 38.14 -32.90 -32.28
CA PRO A 14 38.44 -31.49 -32.40
C PRO A 14 38.31 -30.98 -33.84
N VAL A 15 37.93 -29.71 -34.04
CA VAL A 15 38.04 -29.04 -35.35
C VAL A 15 38.81 -27.74 -35.25
N ASN A 16 39.78 -27.71 -36.12
CA ASN A 16 40.86 -26.78 -36.43
C ASN A 16 40.49 -25.28 -36.55
N SER A 17 41.49 -24.54 -36.08
CA SER A 17 41.75 -23.12 -36.37
C SER A 17 42.14 -22.88 -37.85
N ARG A 18 41.63 -21.80 -38.45
CA ARG A 18 42.32 -21.09 -39.53
C ARG A 18 42.17 -19.56 -39.37
N LYS A 19 43.35 -18.95 -39.18
CA LYS A 19 43.64 -17.52 -39.35
C LYS A 19 43.48 -17.12 -40.83
N TYR A 20 42.96 -15.93 -41.12
CA TYR A 20 43.47 -15.10 -42.22
C TYR A 20 43.45 -13.61 -41.88
N LYS A 21 44.52 -12.95 -42.33
CA LYS A 21 44.95 -11.58 -42.13
C LYS A 21 44.30 -10.60 -43.11
N SER A 22 44.04 -9.39 -42.61
CA SER A 22 44.23 -8.05 -43.19
C SER A 22 44.39 -7.83 -44.69
N ARG A 23 43.67 -6.84 -45.25
CA ARG A 23 44.25 -5.71 -45.98
C ARG A 23 43.22 -4.63 -46.32
N GLU A 24 43.70 -3.40 -46.17
CA GLU A 24 43.16 -2.12 -46.60
C GLU A 24 43.11 -2.01 -48.13
N HIS A 25 42.19 -1.22 -48.70
CA HIS A 25 42.44 0.02 -49.46
C HIS A 25 41.26 0.46 -50.37
N PHE A 26 40.98 1.75 -50.29
CA PHE A 26 40.64 2.76 -51.33
C PHE A 26 39.39 2.66 -52.23
N ALA A 27 38.54 3.65 -52.02
CA ALA A 27 38.15 4.74 -52.97
C ALA A 27 37.12 4.48 -54.10
N ASN A 28 36.13 5.35 -54.08
CA ASN A 28 35.46 6.08 -55.20
C ASN A 28 34.83 5.28 -56.37
N ASP A 29 33.58 5.41 -56.62
CA ASP A 29 32.94 6.37 -57.49
C ASP A 29 31.49 6.01 -57.88
N LYS A 30 30.63 7.00 -57.75
CA LYS A 30 29.52 7.38 -58.67
C LYS A 30 28.58 6.39 -59.33
N LYS A 31 27.32 6.71 -59.06
CA LYS A 31 26.19 6.87 -60.04
C LYS A 31 25.31 5.68 -60.38
N ASN A 32 24.04 5.98 -60.08
CA ASN A 32 22.84 5.72 -60.92
C ASN A 32 21.95 4.53 -60.63
N ALA A 33 20.71 4.94 -60.41
CA ALA A 33 19.48 4.31 -60.82
C ALA A 33 18.68 3.47 -59.78
N ALA A 34 17.59 4.07 -59.33
CA ALA A 34 16.45 3.38 -58.74
C ALA A 34 15.77 2.39 -59.69
N PRO A 35 14.91 1.47 -59.25
CA PRO A 35 13.55 1.89 -58.84
C PRO A 35 12.93 1.15 -57.64
N ARG A 36 12.02 1.88 -56.96
CA ARG A 36 10.74 1.53 -56.34
C ARG A 36 10.42 0.05 -56.02
N VAL A 37 10.09 -0.21 -54.74
CA VAL A 37 8.80 -0.78 -54.35
C VAL A 37 8.52 -0.36 -52.91
N ASP A 38 7.39 0.27 -52.71
CA ASP A 38 6.45 0.65 -51.71
C ASP A 38 6.48 -0.04 -50.33
N SER A 39 6.49 0.78 -49.34
CA SER A 39 5.43 1.09 -48.35
C SER A 39 5.10 0.04 -47.33
N LEU A 40 5.41 0.42 -46.07
CA LEU A 40 4.50 0.29 -44.93
C LEU A 40 5.25 0.75 -43.63
N GLN A 41 5.41 2.05 -43.50
CA GLN A 41 5.75 2.66 -42.20
C GLN A 41 5.41 4.14 -42.22
N SER A 42 4.19 4.46 -41.84
CA SER A 42 3.85 5.77 -41.29
C SER A 42 2.36 5.77 -40.92
N ASN A 43 2.07 5.62 -39.67
CA ASN A 43 0.81 6.09 -39.08
C ASN A 43 0.96 6.00 -37.54
N CYS A 44 1.70 6.91 -36.96
CA CYS A 44 1.63 7.18 -35.51
C CYS A 44 2.07 8.59 -35.10
N ASP A 45 2.20 9.54 -36.04
CA ASP A 45 2.61 10.92 -35.70
C ASP A 45 1.72 12.02 -36.28
N LEU A 46 0.40 11.89 -36.13
CA LEU A 46 -0.54 12.95 -36.55
C LEU A 46 -1.81 13.03 -35.70
N SER A 47 -1.71 12.99 -34.37
CA SER A 47 -2.88 13.26 -33.52
C SER A 47 -2.66 14.30 -32.40
N LEU A 48 -1.51 14.96 -32.33
CA LEU A 48 -1.24 15.95 -31.27
C LEU A 48 -1.12 17.41 -31.73
N SER A 49 -1.39 17.70 -33.01
CA SER A 49 -1.33 19.10 -33.50
C SER A 49 -2.69 19.73 -33.85
N ASN A 50 -3.79 19.00 -33.79
CA ASN A 50 -5.11 19.54 -34.21
C ASN A 50 -6.06 19.95 -33.07
N SER A 51 -5.68 19.82 -31.80
CA SER A 51 -6.53 20.26 -30.69
C SER A 51 -6.32 21.72 -30.22
N ARG A 52 -5.44 22.47 -30.86
CA ARG A 52 -5.20 23.89 -30.52
C ARG A 52 -5.68 24.91 -31.55
N LYS A 53 -6.41 24.48 -32.59
CA LYS A 53 -6.90 25.41 -33.66
C LYS A 53 -8.43 25.51 -33.79
N VAL A 54 -9.22 24.93 -32.92
CA VAL A 54 -10.70 24.96 -33.01
C VAL A 54 -11.37 25.97 -32.03
N LEU A 55 -10.59 26.73 -31.26
CA LEU A 55 -11.16 27.73 -30.32
C LEU A 55 -10.90 29.20 -30.72
N LYS A 56 -10.79 29.48 -32.02
CA LYS A 56 -10.69 30.87 -32.52
C LYS A 56 -11.45 31.07 -33.83
N GLN A 57 -12.66 30.60 -33.95
CA GLN A 57 -13.57 31.08 -35.03
C GLN A 57 -15.02 30.82 -34.64
N THR A 58 -15.61 31.69 -33.87
CA THR A 58 -17.02 32.05 -33.94
C THR A 58 -17.15 33.39 -33.18
N GLY A 59 -17.32 34.46 -33.91
CA GLY A 59 -17.58 35.79 -33.32
C GLY A 59 -17.30 36.93 -34.26
N SER A 60 -17.95 36.95 -35.38
CA SER A 60 -18.12 38.22 -36.12
C SER A 60 -19.52 38.24 -36.75
N HIS A 61 -20.34 39.15 -36.28
CA HIS A 61 -21.16 40.02 -37.15
C HIS A 61 -21.99 40.98 -36.27
N HIS A 62 -21.78 42.18 -36.43
CA HIS A 62 -22.51 43.39 -36.80
C HIS A 62 -22.12 44.61 -35.94
N LYS A 63 -21.42 45.54 -36.65
CA LYS A 63 -21.81 46.92 -37.10
C LYS A 63 -22.28 47.83 -35.93
N THR A 64 -21.85 49.02 -35.78
CA THR A 64 -21.36 50.13 -36.63
C THR A 64 -20.87 51.28 -35.72
N ALA A 65 -19.81 51.93 -36.16
CA ALA A 65 -19.64 53.38 -36.31
C ALA A 65 -19.38 54.28 -35.08
N ASN A 66 -18.31 54.95 -35.29
CA ASN A 66 -18.00 56.37 -35.02
C ASN A 66 -17.20 56.71 -33.74
N ASP A 67 -15.96 56.99 -34.07
CA ASP A 67 -15.27 58.25 -34.14
C ASP A 67 -14.85 58.97 -32.84
N THR A 68 -13.64 59.37 -32.93
CA THR A 68 -12.90 60.58 -32.55
C THR A 68 -12.05 60.56 -31.28
N GLN A 69 -10.76 60.45 -31.58
CA GLN A 69 -9.67 61.38 -31.15
C GLN A 69 -9.60 61.83 -29.68
N ASN A 70 -8.48 61.66 -29.15
CA ASN A 70 -7.44 62.58 -28.68
C ASN A 70 -6.86 62.29 -27.29
N ASN A 71 -5.62 62.02 -27.35
CA ASN A 71 -4.46 62.75 -26.77
C ASN A 71 -4.44 63.11 -25.27
N LEU A 72 -3.27 62.79 -24.75
CA LEU A 72 -2.46 63.55 -23.78
C LEU A 72 -2.61 63.28 -22.27
N GLY A 73 -1.54 62.77 -21.70
CA GLY A 73 -0.83 63.51 -20.67
C GLY A 73 -0.85 63.02 -19.27
N PHE A 74 0.29 62.47 -18.86
CA PHE A 74 0.91 62.68 -17.54
C PHE A 74 0.02 63.05 -16.33
N GLN A 75 0.04 62.29 -15.26
CA GLN A 75 0.76 62.70 -14.04
C GLN A 75 0.54 61.67 -12.88
N LYS A 76 1.62 61.57 -12.12
CA LYS A 76 1.68 60.93 -10.79
C LYS A 76 0.67 61.54 -9.82
N ASN A 77 0.05 60.70 -8.96
CA ASN A 77 0.05 61.03 -7.52
C ASN A 77 -0.30 59.83 -6.65
N LYS A 78 0.41 59.78 -5.55
CA LYS A 78 0.17 58.97 -4.37
C LYS A 78 -1.20 59.26 -3.75
N LEU A 79 -1.87 58.29 -3.19
CA LEU A 79 -2.34 58.37 -1.79
C LEU A 79 -3.05 57.05 -1.36
N SER A 80 -2.70 56.64 -0.19
CA SER A 80 -3.23 55.67 0.70
C SER A 80 -4.76 55.62 0.82
N SER A 81 -5.36 54.44 0.93
CA SER A 81 -6.35 54.18 1.99
C SER A 81 -6.71 52.71 2.11
N SER A 82 -6.54 52.30 3.30
CA SER A 82 -7.04 51.04 3.94
C SER A 82 -8.53 50.83 3.69
N LYS A 83 -8.94 49.60 3.37
CA LYS A 83 -10.28 49.14 3.64
C LYS A 83 -10.24 47.79 4.42
N LYS A 84 -10.81 47.90 5.61
CA LYS A 84 -11.08 46.87 6.60
C LYS A 84 -12.11 45.86 6.08
N LEU A 85 -11.90 44.60 6.42
CA LEU A 85 -12.91 43.55 6.42
C LEU A 85 -13.91 43.74 7.56
N PRO A 86 -15.17 43.31 7.43
CA PRO A 86 -16.16 43.45 8.48
C PRO A 86 -16.06 42.32 9.51
N LEU A 87 -16.16 42.76 10.77
CA LEU A 87 -16.25 41.94 11.99
C LEU A 87 -17.65 41.33 12.15
N ILE A 88 -17.68 40.10 12.64
CA ILE A 88 -18.87 39.42 13.12
C ILE A 88 -19.16 39.87 14.58
N PRO A 89 -20.40 40.12 14.99
CA PRO A 89 -20.67 40.66 16.31
C PRO A 89 -20.65 39.61 17.42
N GLU A 90 -19.96 39.98 18.52
CA GLU A 90 -20.10 39.40 19.86
C GLU A 90 -21.49 39.59 20.43
N TYR A 91 -22.04 38.55 21.04
CA TYR A 91 -23.17 38.65 21.96
C TYR A 91 -22.66 38.54 23.38
N SER A 92 -22.88 39.62 24.12
CA SER A 92 -22.59 39.83 25.53
C SER A 92 -23.51 39.01 26.44
N ARG A 93 -22.96 38.61 27.58
CA ARG A 93 -23.63 38.13 28.80
C ARG A 93 -24.24 39.29 29.55
N GLU A 94 -25.47 39.07 30.05
CA GLU A 94 -26.12 39.58 31.28
C GLU A 94 -27.43 38.84 31.36
N GLY A 95 -27.95 38.25 32.45
CA GLY A 95 -27.73 38.31 33.85
C GLY A 95 -29.09 38.08 34.52
N LEU A 96 -29.12 37.37 35.67
CA LEU A 96 -30.24 37.27 36.62
C LEU A 96 -31.44 36.36 36.25
N GLY A 97 -31.95 35.44 37.07
CA GLY A 97 -32.04 35.38 38.50
C GLY A 97 -32.78 34.10 38.92
N HIS A 98 -32.65 33.80 40.15
CA HIS A 98 -33.24 32.73 40.94
C HIS A 98 -34.74 32.45 40.72
N GLU A 99 -35.11 31.18 40.77
CA GLU A 99 -36.12 30.74 41.78
C GLU A 99 -36.21 29.21 41.93
N THR A 100 -36.06 28.81 43.17
CA THR A 100 -36.25 27.49 43.74
C THR A 100 -37.74 27.13 43.79
N ARG A 101 -38.07 25.88 43.51
CA ARG A 101 -39.10 25.17 44.28
C ARG A 101 -39.05 23.66 44.09
N SER A 102 -38.86 23.03 45.20
CA SER A 102 -39.07 21.65 45.61
C SER A 102 -40.54 21.20 45.43
N CYS A 103 -40.75 19.90 45.29
CA CYS A 103 -41.68 19.05 46.05
C CYS A 103 -41.92 17.74 45.32
N VAL A 104 -41.47 16.68 45.91
CA VAL A 104 -42.20 15.69 46.74
C VAL A 104 -42.76 14.50 45.94
N THR A 105 -42.19 13.36 46.22
CA THR A 105 -42.74 12.00 46.03
C THR A 105 -43.99 11.82 46.89
N PRO A 106 -44.88 10.89 46.57
CA PRO A 106 -45.06 9.80 47.53
C PRO A 106 -45.26 8.39 46.92
N ASP A 107 -44.86 7.48 47.77
CA ASP A 107 -45.13 6.07 47.87
C ASP A 107 -46.61 5.66 47.80
N HIS A 108 -46.94 4.46 47.37
CA HIS A 108 -47.52 3.34 48.10
C HIS A 108 -48.25 2.26 47.29
N ARG A 109 -47.73 1.03 47.46
CA ARG A 109 -48.45 -0.23 47.81
C ARG A 109 -49.52 -0.85 46.90
N ALA A 110 -49.10 -2.01 46.50
CA ALA A 110 -49.74 -3.33 46.67
C ALA A 110 -51.24 -3.48 46.47
N CYS A 111 -51.63 -4.41 45.60
CA CYS A 111 -52.54 -5.49 45.92
C CYS A 111 -52.55 -6.61 44.88
N VAL A 112 -52.68 -7.78 45.43
CA VAL A 112 -52.81 -9.13 44.95
C VAL A 112 -54.09 -9.34 44.11
N GLY A 113 -54.06 -10.27 43.12
CA GLY A 113 -55.29 -10.83 42.58
C GLY A 113 -55.06 -11.71 41.33
N ASN A 114 -55.17 -12.98 41.50
CA ASN A 114 -55.25 -14.05 40.48
C ASN A 114 -56.34 -13.78 39.45
N ASP A 115 -56.14 -14.19 38.18
CA ASP A 115 -56.75 -15.35 37.55
C ASP A 115 -56.51 -15.42 36.02
N SER A 116 -56.21 -16.63 35.65
CA SER A 116 -56.27 -17.34 34.38
C SER A 116 -57.03 -16.75 33.20
N CYS A 117 -56.48 -16.86 32.01
CA CYS A 117 -56.94 -17.65 30.84
C CYS A 117 -56.47 -17.04 29.51
N ASN A 118 -55.87 -17.88 28.70
CA ASN A 118 -55.88 -18.00 27.24
C ASN A 118 -55.81 -16.78 26.30
N GLY A 119 -54.76 -16.73 25.46
CA GLY A 119 -54.83 -15.95 24.24
C GLY A 119 -53.46 -15.89 23.52
N VAL A 120 -53.32 -16.76 22.51
CA VAL A 120 -52.32 -16.73 21.46
C VAL A 120 -52.23 -15.33 20.84
N SER A 121 -51.05 -14.70 20.85
CA SER A 121 -50.54 -13.98 19.68
C SER A 121 -49.32 -13.12 19.98
N LYS A 122 -48.36 -13.24 19.08
CA LYS A 122 -47.29 -12.26 18.70
C LYS A 122 -46.24 -11.91 19.73
N CYS A 123 -45.17 -12.70 19.70
CA CYS A 123 -43.82 -12.19 19.95
C CYS A 123 -43.35 -11.41 18.72
N GLN A 124 -43.45 -10.10 18.79
CA GLN A 124 -42.70 -9.17 17.97
C GLN A 124 -42.09 -8.12 18.88
N SER A 125 -40.81 -7.81 18.60
CA SER A 125 -40.04 -6.69 19.18
C SER A 125 -39.22 -6.97 20.46
N SER A 126 -38.06 -7.55 20.26
CA SER A 126 -36.93 -7.31 21.16
C SER A 126 -35.54 -7.25 20.40
N HIS A 127 -35.57 -6.97 19.10
CA HIS A 127 -34.33 -6.94 18.27
C HIS A 127 -33.76 -5.54 18.04
N SER A 128 -34.30 -4.46 18.58
CA SER A 128 -33.87 -3.10 18.22
C SER A 128 -32.93 -2.41 19.23
N MET A 129 -32.56 -3.03 20.34
CA MET A 129 -31.75 -2.33 21.36
C MET A 129 -30.27 -2.69 21.45
N ILE A 130 -29.78 -3.69 20.69
CA ILE A 130 -28.35 -4.11 20.74
C ILE A 130 -27.49 -3.49 19.63
N GLU A 131 -28.10 -2.99 18.57
CA GLU A 131 -27.38 -2.39 17.43
C GLU A 131 -27.04 -0.89 17.57
N GLN A 132 -27.59 -0.17 18.54
CA GLN A 132 -27.37 1.28 18.66
C GLN A 132 -26.08 1.68 19.37
N ALA A 133 -25.30 0.73 19.92
CA ALA A 133 -24.09 1.06 20.69
C ALA A 133 -22.79 1.07 19.88
N ASN A 134 -22.80 0.77 18.57
CA ASN A 134 -21.55 0.57 17.80
C ASN A 134 -21.43 1.38 16.49
N ASP A 135 -22.31 2.36 16.24
CA ASP A 135 -22.32 3.09 14.96
C ASP A 135 -21.64 4.47 14.97
N SER A 136 -20.90 4.81 16.04
CA SER A 136 -20.23 6.12 16.14
C SER A 136 -18.86 6.21 15.45
N ASP A 137 -18.37 5.13 14.80
CA ASP A 137 -16.99 5.03 14.30
C ASP A 137 -16.84 5.19 12.79
N ASN A 138 -17.67 5.97 12.13
CA ASN A 138 -17.65 6.07 10.66
C ASN A 138 -17.22 7.44 10.13
N GLU A 139 -16.22 8.07 10.73
CA GLU A 139 -15.71 9.37 10.29
C GLU A 139 -14.37 9.22 9.58
N PHE A 140 -14.39 8.95 8.29
CA PHE A 140 -13.27 9.27 7.43
C PHE A 140 -13.52 10.53 6.59
N PHE A 141 -14.75 11.03 6.55
CA PHE A 141 -15.13 12.22 5.76
C PHE A 141 -15.84 13.35 6.55
N ASP A 142 -16.13 13.18 7.85
CA ASP A 142 -16.91 14.17 8.63
C ASP A 142 -16.16 14.70 9.87
N ALA A 143 -14.83 14.78 9.85
CA ALA A 143 -14.07 15.41 10.91
C ALA A 143 -13.77 16.87 10.57
N ILE A 144 -14.79 17.69 10.54
CA ILE A 144 -14.74 19.12 10.87
C ILE A 144 -15.74 19.28 12.01
N GLU A 145 -15.27 19.21 13.24
CA GLU A 145 -15.70 19.90 14.46
C GLU A 145 -15.44 19.12 15.74
N ALA A 146 -14.90 19.87 16.69
CA ALA A 146 -14.86 19.68 18.14
C ALA A 146 -13.64 19.02 18.79
N THR A 147 -12.74 19.86 19.16
CA THR A 147 -11.92 20.13 20.39
C THR A 147 -12.07 19.25 21.62
N GLU A 148 -10.88 18.91 22.16
CA GLU A 148 -10.40 18.83 23.53
C GLU A 148 -11.19 18.13 24.63
N ALA A 149 -10.55 17.15 25.32
CA ALA A 149 -10.30 17.18 26.75
C ALA A 149 -9.50 15.95 27.26
N SER A 150 -8.33 16.25 27.81
CA SER A 150 -7.64 15.77 29.03
C SER A 150 -7.76 14.33 29.53
N LEU A 151 -6.55 13.78 29.83
CA LEU A 151 -6.14 12.65 30.69
C LEU A 151 -6.78 12.67 32.10
N PRO A 152 -6.80 11.56 32.89
CA PRO A 152 -5.59 11.05 33.56
C PRO A 152 -5.50 9.55 33.93
N VAL A 153 -4.23 9.10 34.10
CA VAL A 153 -3.59 8.45 35.27
C VAL A 153 -4.05 7.05 35.78
N THR A 154 -3.11 6.11 35.64
CA THR A 154 -2.61 5.09 36.58
C THR A 154 -3.53 4.35 37.54
N THR A 155 -3.48 3.02 37.52
CA THR A 155 -3.42 2.24 38.80
C THR A 155 -2.73 0.89 38.62
N GLN A 156 -1.80 0.63 39.51
CA GLN A 156 -1.11 -0.63 39.79
C GLN A 156 -2.07 -1.68 40.35
N ILE A 157 -1.85 -2.96 40.08
CA ILE A 157 -2.19 -4.04 41.01
C ILE A 157 -1.18 -5.19 40.91
N THR A 158 -0.79 -5.63 42.08
CA THR A 158 0.19 -6.53 42.53
C THR A 158 -0.09 -8.01 42.36
N LYS A 159 1.01 -8.76 42.38
CA LYS A 159 1.23 -10.22 42.43
C LYS A 159 0.33 -11.00 43.38
N LYS A 160 0.04 -12.28 43.00
CA LYS A 160 0.30 -13.45 43.87
C LYS A 160 0.44 -14.72 43.06
N ALA A 161 1.47 -15.48 43.42
CA ALA A 161 1.77 -16.82 42.99
C ALA A 161 0.91 -17.84 43.76
N ASP A 162 0.68 -19.03 43.15
CA ASP A 162 0.90 -20.30 43.86
C ASP A 162 0.93 -21.49 42.90
N ALA A 163 1.78 -22.45 43.32
CA ALA A 163 2.17 -23.66 42.60
C ALA A 163 1.20 -24.84 42.85
N ASN A 164 1.14 -25.82 41.88
CA ASN A 164 1.41 -27.22 42.14
C ASN A 164 1.27 -28.14 40.90
N GLN A 165 2.40 -28.82 40.64
CA GLN A 165 2.69 -30.21 40.18
C GLN A 165 1.62 -31.09 39.43
N SER A 166 1.92 -31.41 38.22
CA SER A 166 2.33 -32.61 37.40
C SER A 166 1.58 -33.93 37.56
N PRO A 167 1.70 -34.97 36.65
CA PRO A 167 2.77 -35.29 35.69
C PRO A 167 2.37 -35.87 34.31
N SER A 168 3.38 -35.88 33.40
CA SER A 168 3.74 -36.84 32.32
C SER A 168 2.78 -37.12 31.16
N ASP A 169 3.21 -36.86 29.88
CA ASP A 169 3.97 -37.81 29.07
C ASP A 169 4.46 -37.22 27.73
N VAL A 170 5.70 -37.57 27.46
CA VAL A 170 6.41 -37.75 26.17
C VAL A 170 6.40 -36.59 25.14
N SER A 171 7.47 -35.82 25.20
CA SER A 171 7.92 -34.88 24.16
C SER A 171 8.91 -35.52 23.18
N PRO A 172 8.95 -35.12 21.91
CA PRO A 172 10.16 -35.22 21.07
C PRO A 172 11.11 -34.07 21.33
N ALA A 173 12.42 -34.33 21.22
CA ALA A 173 13.56 -33.56 21.66
C ALA A 173 13.59 -32.08 21.18
N PRO A 174 14.12 -31.16 22.00
CA PRO A 174 14.18 -29.74 21.68
C PRO A 174 15.41 -29.40 20.83
N HIS A 175 15.17 -28.64 19.78
CA HIS A 175 16.20 -27.86 19.12
C HIS A 175 16.76 -26.78 20.07
N PRO A 176 18.06 -26.38 19.98
CA PRO A 176 18.68 -25.50 20.94
C PRO A 176 18.04 -24.09 20.90
N ASN A 177 17.44 -23.75 22.03
CA ASN A 177 16.88 -22.45 22.33
C ASN A 177 18.01 -21.41 22.52
N PHE A 178 18.15 -20.49 21.57
CA PHE A 178 18.77 -19.19 21.82
C PHE A 178 17.67 -18.24 22.31
N GLN A 179 17.22 -18.44 23.54
CA GLN A 179 16.50 -17.41 24.28
C GLN A 179 17.51 -16.49 24.94
N GLY A 180 17.95 -15.46 24.21
CA GLY A 180 18.39 -14.23 24.84
C GLY A 180 17.17 -13.63 25.54
N LYS A 181 17.11 -13.72 26.86
CA LYS A 181 16.13 -13.02 27.71
C LYS A 181 16.38 -11.52 27.59
N PHE A 182 15.79 -10.90 26.55
CA PHE A 182 15.60 -9.45 26.56
C PHE A 182 14.46 -9.14 27.53
N ASN A 183 14.78 -8.44 28.61
CA ASN A 183 13.81 -7.83 29.52
C ASN A 183 13.09 -6.71 28.74
N LYS A 184 12.05 -7.08 27.99
CA LYS A 184 11.42 -6.28 26.92
C LYS A 184 11.10 -4.82 27.34
N ILE A 185 10.78 -4.57 28.60
CA ILE A 185 10.44 -3.22 29.10
C ILE A 185 11.70 -2.39 29.42
N HIS A 186 12.71 -3.00 30.02
CA HIS A 186 13.95 -2.30 30.40
C HIS A 186 14.77 -1.96 29.14
N ASP A 187 14.83 -2.88 28.16
CA ASP A 187 15.57 -2.68 26.91
C ASP A 187 14.89 -1.64 26.00
N LEU A 188 13.56 -1.59 25.98
CA LEU A 188 12.79 -0.57 25.28
C LEU A 188 12.98 0.82 25.90
N GLN A 189 13.06 0.93 27.22
CA GLN A 189 13.36 2.18 27.93
C GLN A 189 14.81 2.64 27.71
N LEU A 190 15.76 1.71 27.66
CA LEU A 190 17.16 1.98 27.39
C LEU A 190 17.37 2.46 25.95
N LEU A 191 16.73 1.84 24.95
CA LEU A 191 16.79 2.27 23.55
C LEU A 191 16.16 3.67 23.36
N ALA A 192 15.06 3.97 24.03
CA ALA A 192 14.44 5.29 23.98
C ALA A 192 15.28 6.36 24.68
N SER A 193 15.95 6.04 25.77
CA SER A 193 16.90 6.95 26.45
C SER A 193 18.13 7.18 25.56
N ASN A 194 18.71 6.13 25.00
CA ASN A 194 19.86 6.23 24.11
C ASN A 194 19.57 7.08 22.87
N ALA A 195 18.36 6.96 22.29
CA ALA A 195 17.94 7.79 21.15
C ALA A 195 17.80 9.27 21.53
N LYS A 196 17.27 9.59 22.72
CA LYS A 196 17.17 10.97 23.22
C LYS A 196 18.54 11.58 23.50
N ASP A 197 19.41 10.83 24.12
CA ASP A 197 20.79 11.27 24.44
C ASP A 197 21.58 11.49 23.14
N ARG A 198 21.41 10.60 22.14
CA ARG A 198 21.98 10.75 20.80
C ARG A 198 21.51 12.05 20.14
N SER A 199 20.21 12.29 20.05
CA SER A 199 19.66 13.50 19.43
C SER A 199 20.10 14.76 20.20
N ALA A 200 20.26 14.70 21.53
CA ALA A 200 20.76 15.80 22.31
C ALA A 200 22.24 16.10 22.02
N ARG A 201 23.09 15.09 21.77
CA ARG A 201 24.48 15.29 21.31
C ARG A 201 24.52 15.90 19.93
N ILE A 202 23.77 15.34 18.97
CA ILE A 202 23.72 15.79 17.57
C ILE A 202 23.21 17.24 17.49
N SER A 203 22.21 17.64 18.27
CA SER A 203 21.66 18.99 18.26
C SER A 203 22.64 20.08 18.71
N ARG A 204 23.75 19.72 19.39
CA ARG A 204 24.81 20.65 19.81
C ARG A 204 25.93 20.80 18.78
N LEU A 205 25.93 19.97 17.72
CA LEU A 205 26.95 20.03 16.69
C LEU A 205 26.85 21.34 15.89
N THR A 206 28.02 21.80 15.48
CA THR A 206 28.19 22.99 14.63
C THR A 206 28.69 22.58 13.25
N TYR A 207 28.72 23.52 12.30
CA TYR A 207 29.31 23.26 10.99
C TYR A 207 30.75 22.76 11.06
N ALA A 208 31.54 23.23 12.03
CA ALA A 208 32.94 22.82 12.20
C ALA A 208 33.08 21.34 12.53
N ASP A 209 32.11 20.78 13.28
CA ASP A 209 32.10 19.39 13.74
C ASP A 209 31.71 18.42 12.62
N VAL A 210 30.88 18.86 11.66
CA VAL A 210 30.32 18.01 10.59
C VAL A 210 30.89 18.28 9.21
N ARG A 211 31.69 19.36 9.05
CA ARG A 211 32.23 19.73 7.74
C ARG A 211 33.07 18.58 7.15
N GLN A 212 32.89 18.32 5.87
CA GLN A 212 33.63 17.28 5.15
C GLN A 212 33.98 17.74 3.73
N SER A 213 35.08 17.21 3.19
CA SER A 213 35.44 17.41 1.78
C SER A 213 34.59 16.55 0.86
N PRO A 214 34.48 16.87 -0.43
CA PRO A 214 33.80 16.00 -1.40
C PRO A 214 34.38 14.58 -1.39
N ASP A 215 35.71 14.42 -1.36
CA ASP A 215 36.37 13.10 -1.36
C ASP A 215 35.96 12.27 -0.13
N ASN A 216 35.93 12.89 1.05
CA ASN A 216 35.48 12.21 2.26
C ASN A 216 34.01 11.81 2.17
N MET A 217 33.16 12.65 1.59
CA MET A 217 31.76 12.32 1.37
C MET A 217 31.60 11.13 0.41
N TYR A 218 32.36 11.09 -0.68
CA TYR A 218 32.29 9.95 -1.61
C TYR A 218 32.80 8.66 -0.99
N GLN A 219 33.83 8.70 -0.13
CA GLN A 219 34.25 7.52 0.65
C GLN A 219 33.14 7.07 1.62
N ASP A 220 32.44 8.01 2.29
CA ASP A 220 31.29 7.68 3.13
C ASP A 220 30.18 7.01 2.32
N ILE A 221 29.92 7.48 1.09
CA ILE A 221 28.92 6.89 0.20
C ILE A 221 29.28 5.43 -0.12
N LEU A 222 30.55 5.14 -0.43
CA LEU A 222 30.99 3.75 -0.72
C LEU A 222 30.77 2.84 0.48
N VAL A 223 31.09 3.30 1.69
CA VAL A 223 30.88 2.51 2.92
C VAL A 223 29.39 2.29 3.20
N THR A 224 28.58 3.35 3.11
CA THR A 224 27.15 3.22 3.31
C THR A 224 26.44 2.42 2.20
N HIS A 225 26.98 2.45 0.98
CA HIS A 225 26.54 1.59 -0.12
C HIS A 225 26.82 0.12 0.20
N HIS A 226 28.01 -0.19 0.74
CA HIS A 226 28.32 -1.54 1.22
C HIS A 226 27.35 -1.99 2.32
N ALA A 227 27.06 -1.12 3.29
CA ALA A 227 26.06 -1.40 4.33
C ALA A 227 24.67 -1.72 3.73
N LEU A 228 24.25 -0.97 2.70
CA LEU A 228 23.01 -1.26 1.98
C LEU A 228 23.05 -2.64 1.31
N HIS A 229 24.17 -3.03 0.69
CA HIS A 229 24.31 -4.36 0.11
C HIS A 229 24.27 -5.47 1.17
N CYS A 230 24.85 -5.28 2.36
CA CYS A 230 24.70 -6.20 3.47
C CYS A 230 23.23 -6.34 3.89
N PHE A 231 22.54 -5.22 4.05
CA PHE A 231 21.11 -5.19 4.39
C PHE A 231 20.24 -5.90 3.35
N LEU A 232 20.45 -5.62 2.08
CA LEU A 232 19.70 -6.24 0.97
C LEU A 232 19.96 -7.74 0.84
N ASN A 233 21.10 -8.23 1.35
CA ASN A 233 21.44 -9.65 1.41
C ASN A 233 21.16 -10.26 2.80
N SER A 234 20.24 -9.67 3.56
CA SER A 234 19.72 -10.15 4.86
C SER A 234 20.72 -10.12 6.03
N ARG A 235 21.79 -9.34 5.93
CA ARG A 235 22.76 -9.10 7.02
C ARG A 235 22.45 -7.74 7.65
N MET A 236 21.30 -7.66 8.38
CA MET A 236 20.78 -6.37 8.85
C MET A 236 21.58 -5.81 10.02
N VAL A 237 22.00 -6.66 10.95
CA VAL A 237 22.85 -6.27 12.12
C VAL A 237 24.17 -5.73 11.63
N GLU A 238 24.84 -6.44 10.72
CA GLU A 238 26.10 -5.99 10.11
C GLU A 238 25.96 -4.64 9.40
N ALA A 239 24.84 -4.42 8.70
CA ALA A 239 24.59 -3.13 8.05
C ALA A 239 24.51 -1.98 9.08
N TYR A 240 23.92 -2.20 10.26
CA TYR A 240 23.92 -1.23 11.36
C TYR A 240 25.31 -1.01 11.92
N GLU A 241 26.08 -2.06 12.18
CA GLU A 241 27.46 -2.00 12.71
C GLU A 241 28.38 -1.20 11.78
N ILE A 242 28.20 -1.30 10.44
CA ILE A 242 28.96 -0.52 9.47
C ILE A 242 28.66 0.99 9.56
N VAL A 243 27.39 1.37 9.74
CA VAL A 243 27.00 2.80 9.71
C VAL A 243 27.04 3.47 11.07
N GLU A 244 27.02 2.72 12.19
CA GLU A 244 26.95 3.25 13.54
C GLU A 244 28.10 4.19 13.92
N PRO A 245 29.39 3.86 13.64
CA PRO A 245 30.55 4.60 14.19
C PRO A 245 30.56 6.11 13.89
N TYR A 246 30.03 6.51 12.70
CA TYR A 246 30.02 7.91 12.29
C TYR A 246 28.60 8.44 12.08
N SER A 247 27.60 7.71 12.55
CA SER A 247 26.18 8.05 12.37
C SER A 247 25.74 9.29 13.14
N GLU A 248 26.58 9.85 14.02
CA GLU A 248 26.28 11.09 14.76
C GLU A 248 26.85 12.35 14.11
N CYS A 249 27.82 12.25 13.15
CA CYS A 249 28.52 13.43 12.61
C CYS A 249 28.76 13.44 11.09
N ARG A 250 28.62 12.31 10.40
CA ARG A 250 28.87 12.19 8.96
C ARG A 250 27.56 12.04 8.19
N LEU A 251 27.38 12.84 7.13
CA LEU A 251 26.14 13.00 6.39
C LEU A 251 25.52 11.67 5.95
N TYR A 252 26.28 10.84 5.24
CA TYR A 252 25.77 9.57 4.67
C TYR A 252 25.61 8.46 5.72
N TYR A 253 26.47 8.41 6.73
CA TYR A 253 26.32 7.49 7.86
C TYR A 253 25.04 7.77 8.66
N THR A 254 24.73 9.06 8.91
CA THR A 254 23.52 9.44 9.63
C THR A 254 22.27 9.13 8.80
N LEU A 255 22.32 9.39 7.49
CA LEU A 255 21.25 9.01 6.57
C LEU A 255 21.04 7.49 6.55
N GLY A 256 22.11 6.70 6.40
CA GLY A 256 22.04 5.23 6.40
C GLY A 256 21.40 4.70 7.68
N TYR A 257 21.82 5.21 8.83
CA TYR A 257 21.24 4.86 10.13
C TYR A 257 19.75 5.21 10.23
N ALA A 258 19.34 6.39 9.74
CA ALA A 258 17.95 6.82 9.69
C ALA A 258 17.10 5.95 8.73
N LEU A 259 17.64 5.58 7.57
CA LEU A 259 16.95 4.73 6.60
C LEU A 259 16.74 3.31 7.14
N LEU A 260 17.76 2.68 7.73
CA LEU A 260 17.64 1.36 8.35
C LEU A 260 16.57 1.38 9.47
N SER A 261 16.58 2.42 10.32
CA SER A 261 15.55 2.62 11.35
C SER A 261 14.15 2.82 10.75
N THR A 262 14.06 3.55 9.64
CA THR A 262 12.79 3.77 8.94
C THR A 262 12.22 2.47 8.37
N ILE A 263 13.05 1.66 7.72
CA ILE A 263 12.63 0.36 7.19
C ILE A 263 12.15 -0.55 8.32
N LYS A 264 12.90 -0.61 9.44
CA LYS A 264 12.47 -1.35 10.62
C LYS A 264 11.12 -0.87 11.13
N ALA A 265 10.95 0.44 11.32
CA ALA A 265 9.70 1.03 11.82
C ALA A 265 8.51 0.77 10.90
N MET A 266 8.70 0.79 9.60
CA MET A 266 7.67 0.46 8.63
C MET A 266 7.29 -1.03 8.61
N MET A 267 8.21 -1.92 8.99
CA MET A 267 7.93 -3.35 9.12
C MET A 267 7.22 -3.70 10.42
N THR A 268 7.62 -3.09 11.54
CA THR A 268 7.02 -3.36 12.87
C THR A 268 5.71 -2.63 13.04
N PHE A 269 5.60 -1.43 12.49
CA PHE A 269 4.50 -0.49 12.71
C PHE A 269 4.24 -0.21 14.19
N GLU A 270 5.25 -0.44 15.04
CA GLU A 270 5.16 -0.17 16.49
C GLU A 270 5.40 1.32 16.75
N HIS A 271 4.58 1.89 17.63
CA HIS A 271 4.64 3.32 17.98
C HIS A 271 6.05 3.76 18.41
N GLN A 272 6.75 2.92 19.15
CA GLN A 272 8.11 3.20 19.61
C GLN A 272 9.13 3.19 18.47
N ASP A 273 9.08 2.21 17.58
CA ASP A 273 9.98 2.14 16.42
C ASP A 273 9.75 3.32 15.47
N LEU A 274 8.47 3.70 15.24
CA LEU A 274 8.11 4.89 14.48
C LEU A 274 8.68 6.17 15.11
N GLY A 275 8.55 6.33 16.43
CA GLY A 275 9.10 7.46 17.18
C GLY A 275 10.63 7.54 17.10
N THR A 276 11.31 6.39 17.20
CA THR A 276 12.77 6.26 17.06
C THR A 276 13.22 6.64 15.64
N ALA A 277 12.57 6.12 14.61
CA ALA A 277 12.88 6.46 13.21
C ALA A 277 12.67 7.95 12.90
N ILE A 278 11.61 8.56 13.43
CA ILE A 278 11.38 10.02 13.34
C ILE A 278 12.54 10.79 13.98
N SER A 279 13.04 10.33 15.13
CA SER A 279 14.19 10.96 15.80
C SER A 279 15.44 10.87 14.94
N HIS A 280 15.75 9.70 14.38
CA HIS A 280 16.94 9.51 13.53
C HIS A 280 16.82 10.32 12.20
N CYS A 281 15.61 10.45 11.63
CA CYS A 281 15.39 11.35 10.49
C CYS A 281 15.62 12.83 10.86
N ARG A 282 15.27 13.27 12.11
CA ARG A 282 15.59 14.62 12.59
C ARG A 282 17.09 14.82 12.77
N ASP A 283 17.81 13.81 13.25
CA ASP A 283 19.26 13.84 13.41
C ASP A 283 19.95 14.03 12.06
N ALA A 284 19.58 13.23 11.05
CA ALA A 284 20.10 13.37 9.70
C ALA A 284 19.73 14.73 9.06
N LEU A 285 18.51 15.21 9.30
CA LEU A 285 18.05 16.52 8.84
C LEU A 285 18.87 17.66 9.48
N HIS A 286 19.22 17.54 10.76
CA HIS A 286 20.04 18.53 11.46
C HIS A 286 21.45 18.63 10.85
N ILE A 287 22.12 17.50 10.62
CA ILE A 287 23.44 17.45 9.97
C ILE A 287 23.37 17.99 8.53
N ALA A 288 22.36 17.58 7.77
CA ALA A 288 22.16 18.11 6.44
C ALA A 288 21.98 19.63 6.45
N HIS A 289 21.20 20.19 7.40
CA HIS A 289 21.00 21.64 7.54
C HIS A 289 22.30 22.40 7.87
N LEU A 290 23.21 21.82 8.64
CA LEU A 290 24.51 22.41 8.92
C LEU A 290 25.39 22.49 7.68
N LEU A 291 25.29 21.48 6.78
CA LEU A 291 26.11 21.38 5.56
C LEU A 291 25.50 22.09 4.34
N ARG A 292 24.22 22.41 4.37
CA ARG A 292 23.55 23.12 3.27
C ARG A 292 24.12 24.51 3.08
N LYS A 293 24.14 24.97 1.83
CA LYS A 293 24.52 26.35 1.50
C LYS A 293 23.65 27.36 2.25
N LYS A 294 24.28 28.24 3.02
CA LYS A 294 23.57 29.25 3.84
C LYS A 294 22.78 30.21 2.97
N GLN A 295 21.54 30.45 3.35
CA GLN A 295 20.63 31.39 2.71
C GLN A 295 20.15 32.44 3.68
N SER A 296 19.70 33.62 3.16
CA SER A 296 19.06 34.60 4.01
C SER A 296 17.73 34.06 4.57
N ALA A 297 17.45 34.39 5.82
CA ALA A 297 16.22 33.94 6.50
C ALA A 297 14.94 34.38 5.73
N LEU A 298 14.96 35.55 5.10
CA LEU A 298 13.83 36.07 4.31
C LEU A 298 13.59 35.25 3.04
N SER A 299 14.64 34.78 2.34
CA SER A 299 14.50 33.98 1.13
C SER A 299 14.03 32.57 1.48
N SER A 300 14.50 32.03 2.59
CA SER A 300 14.11 30.71 3.13
C SER A 300 12.63 30.68 3.54
N PHE A 301 12.19 31.70 4.29
CA PHE A 301 10.79 31.84 4.70
C PHE A 301 9.87 32.04 3.50
N GLY A 302 10.26 32.91 2.55
CA GLY A 302 9.47 33.14 1.34
C GLY A 302 9.31 31.90 0.45
N ARG A 303 10.30 30.98 0.45
CA ARG A 303 10.21 29.69 -0.25
C ARG A 303 9.30 28.71 0.49
N PHE A 304 9.46 28.60 1.80
CA PHE A 304 8.60 27.75 2.62
C PHE A 304 7.11 28.08 2.45
N VAL A 305 6.75 29.38 2.52
CA VAL A 305 5.36 29.83 2.34
C VAL A 305 4.82 29.52 0.95
N ARG A 306 5.66 29.64 -0.09
CA ARG A 306 5.27 29.33 -1.48
C ARG A 306 5.33 27.84 -1.82
N GLY A 307 5.89 26.99 -0.96
CA GLY A 307 6.16 25.57 -1.25
C GLY A 307 7.10 25.40 -2.46
N ALA A 308 8.04 26.32 -2.64
CA ALA A 308 8.98 26.33 -3.74
C ALA A 308 10.39 25.94 -3.25
N GLY A 309 11.06 25.05 -3.97
CA GLY A 309 12.46 24.69 -3.71
C GLY A 309 13.46 25.76 -4.22
N PRO A 310 14.77 25.46 -4.15
CA PRO A 310 15.83 26.32 -4.65
C PRO A 310 15.77 26.51 -6.17
N SER A 311 16.31 27.63 -6.66
CA SER A 311 16.42 27.87 -8.12
C SER A 311 17.57 27.05 -8.74
N VAL A 312 17.48 26.76 -10.04
CA VAL A 312 18.55 26.09 -10.80
C VAL A 312 19.89 26.79 -10.65
N ALA A 313 19.93 28.13 -10.79
CA ALA A 313 21.15 28.94 -10.62
C ALA A 313 21.74 28.81 -9.20
N TRP A 314 20.91 28.66 -8.17
CA TRP A 314 21.36 28.44 -6.82
C TRP A 314 21.99 27.07 -6.66
N LEU A 315 21.34 26.03 -7.18
CA LEU A 315 21.85 24.65 -7.15
C LEU A 315 23.15 24.50 -7.94
N SER A 316 23.27 25.13 -9.11
CA SER A 316 24.50 25.16 -9.92
C SER A 316 25.69 25.78 -9.19
N SER A 317 25.44 26.71 -8.27
CA SER A 317 26.48 27.39 -7.48
C SER A 317 26.90 26.63 -6.19
N MET A 318 26.34 25.46 -5.95
CA MET A 318 26.64 24.62 -4.78
C MET A 318 27.82 23.69 -5.03
N THR A 319 28.59 23.44 -3.97
CA THR A 319 29.57 22.34 -3.92
C THR A 319 28.87 20.99 -3.97
N PRO A 320 29.56 19.90 -4.30
CA PRO A 320 28.98 18.55 -4.22
C PRO A 320 28.36 18.24 -2.85
N VAL A 321 29.08 18.54 -1.74
CA VAL A 321 28.58 18.31 -0.37
C VAL A 321 27.29 19.10 -0.10
N GLU A 322 27.21 20.34 -0.54
CA GLU A 322 26.00 21.18 -0.36
C GLU A 322 24.82 20.66 -1.16
N LYS A 323 25.03 20.14 -2.41
CA LYS A 323 24.00 19.50 -3.22
C LYS A 323 23.46 18.23 -2.54
N HIS A 324 24.35 17.35 -2.07
CA HIS A 324 23.97 16.14 -1.33
C HIS A 324 23.24 16.46 -0.02
N ALA A 325 23.67 17.51 0.70
CA ALA A 325 22.98 17.96 1.90
C ALA A 325 21.56 18.49 1.60
N GLU A 326 21.36 19.18 0.47
CA GLU A 326 20.04 19.62 0.00
C GLU A 326 19.12 18.44 -0.31
N LEU A 327 19.63 17.44 -1.04
CA LEU A 327 18.91 16.20 -1.33
C LEU A 327 18.51 15.44 -0.05
N ILE A 328 19.47 15.20 0.85
CA ILE A 328 19.24 14.44 2.09
C ILE A 328 18.28 15.20 3.02
N SER A 329 18.34 16.54 3.04
CA SER A 329 17.35 17.36 3.75
C SER A 329 15.93 17.11 3.23
N SER A 330 15.76 17.05 1.91
CA SER A 330 14.45 16.78 1.28
C SER A 330 13.98 15.35 1.57
N GLU A 331 14.89 14.37 1.49
CA GLU A 331 14.62 12.95 1.76
C GLU A 331 14.20 12.73 3.21
N CYS A 332 14.95 13.25 4.18
CA CYS A 332 14.61 13.13 5.60
C CYS A 332 13.33 13.90 5.97
N THR A 333 13.05 15.02 5.31
CA THR A 333 11.79 15.76 5.51
C THR A 333 10.60 14.93 5.03
N LEU A 334 10.71 14.29 3.87
CA LEU A 334 9.68 13.40 3.33
C LEU A 334 9.47 12.19 4.24
N LEU A 335 10.55 11.49 4.61
CA LEU A 335 10.48 10.31 5.49
C LEU A 335 9.87 10.66 6.85
N LYS A 336 10.32 11.77 7.46
CA LYS A 336 9.79 12.24 8.75
C LYS A 336 8.28 12.52 8.65
N ALA A 337 7.82 13.13 7.58
CA ALA A 337 6.41 13.43 7.38
C ALA A 337 5.57 12.14 7.22
N VAL A 338 6.04 11.18 6.43
CA VAL A 338 5.37 9.87 6.25
C VAL A 338 5.32 9.10 7.57
N LEU A 339 6.45 9.02 8.29
CA LEU A 339 6.52 8.37 9.60
C LEU A 339 5.67 9.10 10.64
N GLY A 340 5.60 10.44 10.60
CA GLY A 340 4.77 11.26 11.48
C GLY A 340 3.28 10.98 11.30
N ILE A 341 2.83 10.86 10.06
CA ILE A 341 1.46 10.46 9.74
C ILE A 341 1.18 9.03 10.23
N ALA A 342 2.12 8.10 10.02
CA ALA A 342 1.98 6.72 10.50
C ALA A 342 1.95 6.64 12.04
N HIS A 343 2.78 7.45 12.72
CA HIS A 343 2.88 7.51 14.17
C HIS A 343 1.66 8.16 14.82
N SER A 344 1.17 9.29 14.28
CA SER A 344 0.01 10.00 14.80
C SER A 344 -1.30 9.30 14.44
N GLY A 345 -1.31 8.63 13.27
CA GLY A 345 -2.46 7.98 12.66
C GLY A 345 -3.59 8.90 12.27
N ASP A 346 -3.42 10.19 12.42
CA ASP A 346 -4.37 11.21 12.00
C ASP A 346 -3.76 12.08 10.90
N ILE A 347 -4.19 11.83 9.65
CA ILE A 347 -3.76 12.59 8.49
C ILE A 347 -4.22 14.05 8.59
N LEU A 348 -5.41 14.29 9.15
CA LEU A 348 -5.99 15.62 9.23
C LEU A 348 -5.52 16.40 10.46
N GLY A 349 -5.27 15.72 11.59
CA GLY A 349 -4.66 16.35 12.78
C GLY A 349 -3.17 16.68 12.62
N SER A 350 -2.52 16.12 11.59
CA SER A 350 -1.09 16.33 11.30
C SER A 350 -0.85 17.44 10.27
N LEU A 351 -1.49 18.60 10.45
CA LEU A 351 -1.32 19.75 9.52
C LEU A 351 0.15 20.12 9.31
N SER A 352 1.00 20.01 10.35
CA SER A 352 2.45 20.25 10.25
C SER A 352 3.11 19.28 9.25
N GLU A 353 2.72 18.01 9.24
CA GLU A 353 3.30 17.01 8.35
C GLU A 353 2.86 17.22 6.89
N ILE A 354 1.64 17.72 6.67
CA ILE A 354 1.18 18.11 5.33
C ILE A 354 2.03 19.28 4.78
N PHE A 355 2.39 20.26 5.62
CA PHE A 355 3.29 21.34 5.20
C PHE A 355 4.71 20.83 4.93
N HIS A 356 5.21 19.87 5.71
CA HIS A 356 6.49 19.22 5.45
C HIS A 356 6.47 18.43 4.13
N LEU A 357 5.42 17.69 3.84
CA LEU A 357 5.23 17.02 2.55
C LEU A 357 5.27 18.02 1.39
N ARG A 358 4.60 19.17 1.54
CA ARG A 358 4.59 20.22 0.51
C ARG A 358 5.97 20.83 0.30
N ALA A 359 6.72 21.06 1.38
CA ALA A 359 8.09 21.57 1.28
C ALA A 359 9.00 20.57 0.55
N ALA A 360 8.98 19.29 0.95
CA ALA A 360 9.75 18.23 0.30
C ALA A 360 9.40 18.09 -1.19
N TYR A 361 8.10 18.13 -1.54
CA TYR A 361 7.66 18.10 -2.94
C TYR A 361 8.25 19.27 -3.75
N GLY A 362 8.21 20.50 -3.21
CA GLY A 362 8.77 21.68 -3.88
C GLY A 362 10.28 21.57 -4.06
N GLU A 363 11.00 21.03 -3.09
CA GLU A 363 12.44 20.79 -3.16
C GLU A 363 12.78 19.73 -4.21
N TYR A 364 12.14 18.56 -4.21
CA TYR A 364 12.33 17.52 -5.22
C TYR A 364 12.03 18.00 -6.64
N ARG A 365 10.97 18.77 -6.83
CA ARG A 365 10.64 19.39 -8.13
C ARG A 365 11.74 20.32 -8.62
N SER A 366 12.38 21.06 -7.72
CA SER A 366 13.50 21.95 -8.06
C SER A 366 14.80 21.17 -8.36
N LEU A 367 15.07 20.13 -7.59
CA LEU A 367 16.20 19.22 -7.83
C LEU A 367 16.06 18.49 -9.18
N LEU A 368 14.87 18.03 -9.52
CA LEU A 368 14.61 17.40 -10.82
C LEU A 368 14.81 18.38 -11.98
N LYS A 369 14.29 19.61 -11.87
CA LYS A 369 14.53 20.67 -12.86
C LYS A 369 16.00 21.02 -13.00
N PHE A 370 16.76 20.94 -11.92
CA PHE A 370 18.19 21.15 -11.97
C PHE A 370 18.89 20.06 -12.78
N ILE A 371 18.54 18.78 -12.58
CA ILE A 371 19.07 17.67 -13.38
C ILE A 371 18.69 17.81 -14.86
N GLU A 372 17.43 18.17 -15.16
CA GLU A 372 16.97 18.39 -16.54
C GLU A 372 17.76 19.54 -17.23
N TRP A 373 18.03 20.62 -16.48
CA TRP A 373 18.84 21.72 -16.97
C TRP A 373 20.29 21.29 -17.18
N GLU A 374 20.87 20.53 -16.24
CA GLU A 374 22.24 20.01 -16.32
C GLU A 374 22.40 19.07 -17.52
N ASP A 375 21.41 18.18 -17.76
CA ASP A 375 21.40 17.29 -18.92
C ASP A 375 21.36 18.04 -20.26
N ALA A 376 20.75 19.21 -20.30
CA ALA A 376 20.62 20.00 -21.51
C ALA A 376 21.80 20.96 -21.76
N HIS A 377 22.51 21.39 -20.72
CA HIS A 377 23.44 22.53 -20.84
C HIS A 377 24.86 22.28 -20.27
N ALA A 378 25.03 21.33 -19.35
CA ALA A 378 26.29 21.11 -18.67
C ALA A 378 27.15 20.04 -19.36
N GLN A 379 28.48 20.26 -19.42
CA GLN A 379 29.46 19.26 -19.88
C GLN A 379 29.74 18.22 -18.78
N GLU A 380 29.87 18.68 -17.53
CA GLU A 380 30.04 17.82 -16.38
C GLU A 380 28.71 17.73 -15.63
N LYS A 381 28.28 16.51 -15.35
CA LYS A 381 27.03 16.22 -14.65
C LYS A 381 27.30 15.90 -13.20
N THR A 382 26.30 16.17 -12.36
CA THR A 382 26.31 15.69 -10.98
C THR A 382 26.36 14.14 -10.96
N ASP A 383 27.01 13.60 -9.94
CA ASP A 383 27.24 12.16 -9.79
C ASP A 383 25.94 11.33 -9.67
N GLU A 384 26.04 10.04 -9.94
CA GLU A 384 24.90 9.12 -9.95
C GLU A 384 24.28 8.90 -8.55
N HIS A 385 25.03 9.10 -7.47
CA HIS A 385 24.47 8.96 -6.11
C HIS A 385 23.49 10.10 -5.80
N PHE A 386 23.79 11.32 -6.28
CA PHE A 386 22.88 12.45 -6.19
C PHE A 386 21.67 12.26 -7.12
N ARG A 387 21.93 11.94 -8.39
CA ARG A 387 20.90 11.77 -9.43
C ARG A 387 19.89 10.69 -9.07
N SER A 388 20.35 9.51 -8.63
CA SER A 388 19.47 8.41 -8.21
C SER A 388 18.56 8.79 -7.06
N GLY A 389 19.05 9.64 -6.14
CA GLY A 389 18.23 10.13 -5.02
C GLY A 389 17.13 11.10 -5.46
N VAL A 390 17.45 12.00 -6.38
CA VAL A 390 16.45 12.92 -6.95
C VAL A 390 15.40 12.14 -7.75
N PHE A 391 15.81 11.18 -8.55
CA PHE A 391 14.90 10.34 -9.33
C PHE A 391 14.03 9.44 -8.44
N LEU A 392 14.60 8.80 -7.40
CA LEU A 392 13.84 8.00 -6.44
C LEU A 392 12.75 8.82 -5.76
N GLY A 393 13.13 9.95 -5.14
CA GLY A 393 12.17 10.76 -4.39
C GLY A 393 11.08 11.37 -5.27
N SER A 394 11.47 11.94 -6.43
CA SER A 394 10.52 12.48 -7.41
C SER A 394 9.62 11.39 -7.99
N GLY A 395 10.18 10.21 -8.28
CA GLY A 395 9.46 9.06 -8.79
C GLY A 395 8.43 8.53 -7.80
N CYS A 396 8.81 8.33 -6.53
CA CYS A 396 7.90 7.88 -5.47
C CYS A 396 6.77 8.89 -5.23
N ILE A 397 7.06 10.18 -5.18
CA ILE A 397 6.05 11.22 -5.00
C ILE A 397 5.06 11.21 -6.17
N SER A 398 5.56 11.18 -7.41
CA SER A 398 4.73 11.18 -8.61
C SER A 398 3.84 9.94 -8.68
N LEU A 399 4.39 8.77 -8.30
CA LEU A 399 3.68 7.50 -8.24
C LEU A 399 2.56 7.52 -7.20
N ILE A 400 2.86 7.96 -5.96
CA ILE A 400 1.87 8.02 -4.87
C ILE A 400 0.74 9.00 -5.22
N LEU A 401 1.07 10.20 -5.73
CA LEU A 401 0.06 11.17 -6.13
C LEU A 401 -0.80 10.66 -7.29
N GLY A 402 -0.18 9.99 -8.27
CA GLY A 402 -0.89 9.39 -9.40
C GLY A 402 -1.83 8.24 -9.04
N LEU A 403 -1.66 7.64 -7.85
CA LEU A 403 -2.56 6.60 -7.31
C LEU A 403 -3.74 7.17 -6.51
N LEU A 404 -3.76 8.48 -6.24
CA LEU A 404 -4.87 9.10 -5.52
C LEU A 404 -6.11 9.14 -6.42
N PRO A 405 -7.31 8.89 -5.85
CA PRO A 405 -8.55 9.04 -6.60
C PRO A 405 -8.66 10.43 -7.22
N SER A 406 -9.17 10.52 -8.46
CA SER A 406 -9.22 11.77 -9.26
C SER A 406 -9.85 12.96 -8.51
N LYS A 407 -10.81 12.71 -7.59
CA LYS A 407 -11.40 13.77 -6.75
C LYS A 407 -10.40 14.34 -5.75
N VAL A 408 -9.56 13.48 -5.16
CA VAL A 408 -8.53 13.88 -4.20
C VAL A 408 -7.37 14.55 -4.95
N LEU A 409 -6.96 13.96 -6.08
CA LEU A 409 -5.90 14.53 -6.93
C LEU A 409 -6.24 15.97 -7.37
N LYS A 410 -7.48 16.25 -7.79
CA LYS A 410 -7.92 17.62 -8.13
C LYS A 410 -7.79 18.60 -6.97
N ILE A 411 -8.03 18.17 -5.73
CA ILE A 411 -7.78 19.00 -4.56
C ILE A 411 -6.28 19.22 -4.37
N MET A 412 -5.47 18.19 -4.54
CA MET A 412 -4.01 18.29 -4.44
C MET A 412 -3.42 19.21 -5.53
N GLU A 413 -3.97 19.19 -6.75
CA GLU A 413 -3.61 20.07 -7.86
C GLU A 413 -3.83 21.55 -7.52
N ILE A 414 -4.88 21.89 -6.78
CA ILE A 414 -5.13 23.27 -6.29
C ILE A 414 -3.96 23.75 -5.39
N PHE A 415 -3.34 22.82 -4.66
CA PHE A 415 -2.15 23.08 -3.85
C PHE A 415 -0.84 22.98 -4.63
N GLY A 416 -0.90 22.75 -5.96
CA GLY A 416 0.25 22.70 -6.86
C GLY A 416 0.98 21.36 -6.88
N TYR A 417 0.33 20.27 -6.44
CA TYR A 417 0.85 18.91 -6.60
C TYR A 417 0.45 18.34 -7.95
N GLU A 418 1.38 17.71 -8.61
CA GLU A 418 1.17 17.01 -9.88
C GLU A 418 1.64 15.56 -9.69
N GLY A 419 0.82 14.57 -10.04
CA GLY A 419 1.15 13.16 -9.95
C GLY A 419 0.78 12.44 -11.24
N ASP A 420 1.70 11.61 -11.73
CA ASP A 420 1.53 10.78 -12.91
C ASP A 420 2.28 9.47 -12.70
N VAL A 421 1.55 8.37 -12.75
CA VAL A 421 2.10 7.02 -12.53
C VAL A 421 3.19 6.69 -13.56
N GLN A 422 2.99 7.04 -14.83
CA GLN A 422 3.95 6.73 -15.89
C GLN A 422 5.24 7.53 -15.72
N VAL A 423 5.12 8.82 -15.35
CA VAL A 423 6.27 9.67 -15.00
C VAL A 423 7.01 9.09 -13.79
N GLY A 424 6.27 8.69 -12.74
CA GLY A 424 6.83 8.07 -11.55
C GLY A 424 7.64 6.82 -11.87
N LEU A 425 7.06 5.87 -12.59
CA LEU A 425 7.75 4.63 -13.00
C LEU A 425 8.98 4.91 -13.88
N ARG A 426 8.90 5.88 -14.80
CA ARG A 426 10.05 6.27 -15.64
C ARG A 426 11.19 6.83 -14.80
N LEU A 427 10.91 7.70 -13.82
CA LEU A 427 11.93 8.25 -12.93
C LEU A 427 12.58 7.17 -12.07
N LEU A 428 11.81 6.20 -11.57
CA LEU A 428 12.36 5.05 -10.86
C LEU A 428 13.28 4.20 -11.74
N CYS A 429 12.91 3.97 -13.00
CA CYS A 429 13.79 3.30 -13.97
C CYS A 429 15.09 4.08 -14.20
N GLN A 430 15.02 5.41 -14.28
CA GLN A 430 16.22 6.26 -14.44
C GLN A 430 17.13 6.18 -13.21
N ALA A 431 16.57 6.12 -11.99
CA ALA A 431 17.35 5.99 -10.76
C ALA A 431 18.21 4.71 -10.71
N SER A 432 17.77 3.64 -11.36
CA SER A 432 18.42 2.34 -11.38
C SER A 432 19.10 2.02 -12.73
N GLY A 433 19.12 2.96 -13.66
CA GLY A 433 19.74 2.77 -14.99
C GLY A 433 18.99 1.80 -15.92
N TRP A 434 17.72 1.46 -15.62
CA TRP A 434 16.87 0.67 -16.49
C TRP A 434 16.38 1.50 -17.68
N ASN A 435 16.47 0.92 -18.88
CA ASN A 435 15.81 1.48 -20.03
C ASN A 435 14.44 0.81 -20.21
N PRO A 436 13.30 1.54 -20.07
CA PRO A 436 11.98 0.96 -20.22
C PRO A 436 11.62 0.52 -21.65
N GLY A 437 12.49 0.80 -22.64
CA GLY A 437 12.30 0.36 -24.02
C GLY A 437 12.47 -1.16 -24.21
N PRO A 438 12.26 -1.68 -25.43
CA PRO A 438 12.38 -3.10 -25.76
C PRO A 438 13.81 -3.66 -25.63
N SER A 439 14.75 -2.84 -25.22
CA SER A 439 16.14 -3.24 -24.99
C SER A 439 16.23 -4.31 -23.91
N LYS A 440 16.83 -5.45 -24.26
CA LYS A 440 17.14 -6.53 -23.32
C LYS A 440 18.34 -6.23 -22.40
N ARG A 441 18.92 -5.03 -22.48
CA ARG A 441 20.13 -4.69 -21.71
C ARG A 441 19.78 -4.56 -20.24
N VAL A 442 20.49 -5.32 -19.42
CA VAL A 442 20.54 -5.18 -17.98
C VAL A 442 21.53 -4.05 -17.67
N PRO A 443 21.27 -3.17 -16.71
CA PRO A 443 22.25 -2.19 -16.29
C PRO A 443 23.57 -2.87 -15.90
N LEU A 444 24.66 -2.42 -16.48
CA LEU A 444 25.98 -2.86 -16.06
C LEU A 444 26.51 -1.82 -15.09
N HIS A 445 26.25 -2.05 -13.81
CA HIS A 445 26.74 -1.20 -12.74
C HIS A 445 27.96 -1.81 -12.07
N THR A 446 28.97 -0.99 -11.82
CA THR A 446 29.96 -1.22 -10.78
C THR A 446 29.53 -0.46 -9.52
N ILE A 447 30.17 -0.72 -8.39
CA ILE A 447 29.88 0.02 -7.14
C ILE A 447 30.06 1.53 -7.34
N GLU A 448 31.02 1.93 -8.22
CA GLU A 448 31.30 3.35 -8.49
C GLU A 448 30.28 4.00 -9.43
N THR A 449 29.61 3.22 -10.27
CA THR A 449 28.67 3.74 -11.30
C THR A 449 27.21 3.55 -10.92
N GLU A 450 26.91 2.75 -9.91
CA GLU A 450 25.55 2.58 -9.41
C GLU A 450 25.20 3.71 -8.43
N GLY A 451 24.13 4.43 -8.69
CA GLY A 451 23.61 5.34 -7.69
C GLY A 451 23.13 4.58 -6.44
N ILE A 452 23.58 5.01 -5.25
CA ILE A 452 23.28 4.32 -3.97
C ILE A 452 21.79 4.03 -3.75
N ARG A 453 20.90 4.76 -4.41
CA ARG A 453 19.45 4.57 -4.29
C ARG A 453 18.84 3.72 -5.41
N GLY A 454 19.64 3.23 -6.34
CA GLY A 454 19.19 2.36 -7.44
C GLY A 454 18.42 1.13 -6.96
N PRO A 455 19.00 0.30 -6.08
CA PRO A 455 18.30 -0.89 -5.56
C PRO A 455 16.99 -0.56 -4.83
N LEU A 456 16.91 0.58 -4.13
CA LEU A 456 15.66 1.02 -3.48
C LEU A 456 14.60 1.44 -4.49
N SER A 457 15.01 2.03 -5.62
CA SER A 457 14.11 2.35 -6.73
C SER A 457 13.55 1.09 -7.37
N ASP A 458 14.37 0.06 -7.53
CA ASP A 458 13.93 -1.24 -8.02
C ASP A 458 12.94 -1.92 -7.07
N MET A 459 13.19 -1.85 -5.76
CA MET A 459 12.24 -2.33 -4.76
C MET A 459 10.90 -1.58 -4.82
N ALA A 460 10.92 -0.26 -5.04
CA ALA A 460 9.70 0.53 -5.20
C ALA A 460 8.91 0.12 -6.45
N MET A 461 9.59 -0.16 -7.58
CA MET A 461 8.95 -0.70 -8.79
C MET A 461 8.38 -2.11 -8.56
N LEU A 462 9.12 -3.01 -7.92
CA LEU A 462 8.64 -4.35 -7.58
C LEU A 462 7.44 -4.28 -6.62
N MET A 463 7.45 -3.37 -5.65
CA MET A 463 6.30 -3.12 -4.77
C MET A 463 5.07 -2.68 -5.57
N TYR A 464 5.23 -1.75 -6.52
CA TYR A 464 4.14 -1.30 -7.39
C TYR A 464 3.56 -2.44 -8.22
N HIS A 465 4.41 -3.13 -8.97
CA HIS A 465 3.97 -4.13 -9.95
C HIS A 465 3.51 -5.46 -9.33
N LEU A 466 4.08 -5.88 -8.19
CA LEU A 466 3.85 -7.21 -7.62
C LEU A 466 3.03 -7.20 -6.33
N VAL A 467 2.88 -6.04 -5.68
CA VAL A 467 2.12 -5.94 -4.42
C VAL A 467 0.92 -5.01 -4.59
N ILE A 468 1.11 -3.72 -4.87
CA ILE A 468 0.01 -2.75 -4.97
C ILE A 468 -0.99 -3.16 -6.04
N SER A 469 -0.53 -3.60 -7.21
CA SER A 469 -1.35 -4.05 -8.33
C SER A 469 -2.29 -5.21 -7.98
N THR A 470 -1.97 -5.99 -6.96
CA THR A 470 -2.83 -7.12 -6.53
C THR A 470 -3.95 -6.70 -5.59
N PHE A 471 -3.86 -5.54 -4.94
CA PHE A 471 -4.90 -5.03 -4.05
C PHE A 471 -5.89 -4.10 -4.74
N ILE A 472 -5.40 -3.30 -5.68
CA ILE A 472 -6.20 -2.35 -6.46
C ILE A 472 -5.80 -2.44 -7.94
N PRO A 473 -6.75 -2.30 -8.88
CA PRO A 473 -6.41 -2.10 -10.29
C PRO A 473 -5.58 -0.81 -10.43
N VAL A 474 -4.38 -0.92 -11.02
CA VAL A 474 -3.50 0.23 -11.27
C VAL A 474 -3.01 0.19 -12.71
N PRO A 475 -2.75 1.36 -13.36
CA PRO A 475 -2.29 1.42 -14.74
C PRO A 475 -0.83 0.97 -14.88
N HIS A 476 -0.42 0.68 -16.11
CA HIS A 476 0.98 0.42 -16.49
C HIS A 476 1.68 -0.72 -15.73
N VAL A 477 0.94 -1.73 -15.25
CA VAL A 477 1.52 -2.93 -14.64
C VAL A 477 2.30 -3.72 -15.70
N ASN A 478 3.56 -4.04 -15.38
CA ASN A 478 4.44 -4.79 -16.29
C ASN A 478 5.15 -5.91 -15.52
N ILE A 479 4.56 -7.10 -15.55
CA ILE A 479 5.05 -8.27 -14.82
C ILE A 479 6.35 -8.83 -15.45
N ASP A 480 6.46 -8.81 -16.77
CA ASP A 480 7.67 -9.29 -17.47
C ASP A 480 8.88 -8.40 -17.18
N PHE A 481 8.67 -7.09 -17.08
CA PHE A 481 9.73 -6.17 -16.64
C PHE A 481 10.11 -6.41 -15.19
N SER A 482 9.13 -6.63 -14.30
CA SER A 482 9.38 -6.94 -12.90
C SER A 482 10.14 -8.24 -12.72
N GLU A 483 9.84 -9.28 -13.51
CA GLU A 483 10.59 -10.53 -13.53
C GLU A 483 12.07 -10.31 -13.94
N LYS A 484 12.31 -9.41 -14.90
CA LYS A 484 13.66 -9.05 -15.34
C LYS A 484 14.45 -8.32 -14.24
N VAL A 485 13.84 -7.31 -13.60
CA VAL A 485 14.45 -6.57 -12.48
C VAL A 485 14.73 -7.52 -11.31
N LEU A 486 13.78 -8.37 -10.99
CA LEU A 486 13.87 -9.32 -9.89
C LEU A 486 15.00 -10.33 -10.13
N ASN A 487 15.10 -10.92 -11.33
CA ASN A 487 16.15 -11.87 -11.67
C ASN A 487 17.56 -11.24 -11.58
N TYR A 488 17.70 -9.95 -11.91
CA TYR A 488 18.94 -9.22 -11.73
C TYR A 488 19.34 -9.15 -10.25
N HIS A 489 18.39 -8.82 -9.37
CA HIS A 489 18.67 -8.71 -7.94
C HIS A 489 18.85 -10.05 -7.23
N LEU A 490 18.13 -11.10 -7.65
CA LEU A 490 18.33 -12.46 -7.09
C LEU A 490 19.73 -13.01 -7.36
N GLN A 491 20.35 -12.63 -8.49
CA GLN A 491 21.75 -12.98 -8.76
C GLN A 491 22.72 -12.19 -7.87
N ARG A 492 22.41 -10.94 -7.56
CA ARG A 492 23.25 -10.07 -6.71
C ARG A 492 23.09 -10.36 -5.22
N TYR A 493 21.89 -10.71 -4.80
CA TYR A 493 21.48 -10.92 -3.41
C TYR A 493 20.79 -12.28 -3.25
N PRO A 494 21.52 -13.39 -3.40
CA PRO A 494 20.91 -14.73 -3.39
C PRO A 494 20.26 -15.09 -2.05
N GLN A 495 20.67 -14.44 -0.97
CA GLN A 495 20.06 -14.57 0.37
C GLN A 495 19.27 -13.33 0.77
N GLY A 496 18.88 -12.49 -0.19
CA GLY A 496 18.12 -11.28 0.06
C GLY A 496 16.65 -11.57 0.33
N VAL A 497 16.20 -11.50 1.58
CA VAL A 497 14.82 -11.77 1.99
C VAL A 497 13.81 -10.97 1.18
N PHE A 498 14.10 -9.72 0.85
CA PHE A 498 13.21 -8.85 0.08
C PHE A 498 12.99 -9.37 -1.33
N PHE A 499 14.05 -9.78 -2.01
CA PHE A 499 13.97 -10.27 -3.39
C PHE A 499 13.41 -11.69 -3.47
N LEU A 500 13.70 -12.56 -2.51
CA LEU A 500 13.04 -13.87 -2.36
C LEU A 500 11.53 -13.71 -2.08
N TYR A 501 11.16 -12.74 -1.25
CA TYR A 501 9.77 -12.40 -1.02
C TYR A 501 9.07 -11.90 -2.30
N PHE A 502 9.70 -10.98 -3.04
CA PHE A 502 9.15 -10.52 -4.32
C PHE A 502 9.07 -11.64 -5.37
N GLN A 503 9.96 -12.63 -5.31
CA GLN A 503 9.86 -13.83 -6.17
C GLN A 503 8.60 -14.65 -5.83
N GLY A 504 8.29 -14.82 -4.55
CA GLY A 504 7.04 -15.41 -4.11
C GLY A 504 5.83 -14.60 -4.60
N ARG A 505 5.89 -13.27 -4.51
CA ARG A 505 4.83 -12.37 -5.02
C ARG A 505 4.67 -12.48 -6.54
N LEU A 506 5.77 -12.54 -7.30
CA LEU A 506 5.73 -12.76 -8.74
C LEU A 506 5.00 -14.06 -9.09
N TYR A 507 5.33 -15.16 -8.43
CA TYR A 507 4.65 -16.44 -8.67
C TYR A 507 3.19 -16.42 -8.21
N SER A 508 2.85 -15.74 -7.11
CA SER A 508 1.46 -15.52 -6.71
C SER A 508 0.68 -14.75 -7.78
N THR A 509 1.25 -13.67 -8.30
CA THR A 509 0.65 -12.86 -9.37
C THR A 509 0.45 -13.69 -10.66
N GLN A 510 1.38 -14.59 -10.98
CA GLN A 510 1.28 -15.52 -12.10
C GLN A 510 0.33 -16.72 -11.84
N ALA A 511 -0.37 -16.76 -10.70
CA ALA A 511 -1.22 -17.88 -10.24
C ALA A 511 -0.46 -19.21 -10.09
N ARG A 512 0.82 -19.18 -9.76
CA ARG A 512 1.70 -20.34 -9.52
C ARG A 512 1.93 -20.55 -8.02
N SER A 513 0.80 -20.70 -7.28
CA SER A 513 0.77 -20.70 -5.81
C SER A 513 1.71 -21.70 -5.14
N ALA A 514 1.91 -22.90 -5.73
CA ALA A 514 2.86 -23.88 -5.17
C ALA A 514 4.30 -23.34 -5.17
N LYS A 515 4.73 -22.72 -6.28
CA LYS A 515 6.07 -22.10 -6.37
C LYS A 515 6.19 -20.85 -5.49
N ALA A 516 5.12 -20.09 -5.37
CA ALA A 516 5.08 -18.94 -4.46
C ALA A 516 5.34 -19.39 -3.00
N ILE A 517 4.71 -20.48 -2.56
CA ILE A 517 4.88 -21.04 -1.23
C ILE A 517 6.34 -21.46 -0.99
N GLU A 518 7.00 -22.08 -1.96
CA GLU A 518 8.42 -22.45 -1.88
C GLU A 518 9.30 -21.22 -1.66
N CYS A 519 9.13 -20.17 -2.46
CA CYS A 519 9.88 -18.92 -2.33
C CYS A 519 9.61 -18.20 -1.00
N PHE A 520 8.35 -18.17 -0.54
CA PHE A 520 8.04 -17.56 0.75
C PHE A 520 8.64 -18.35 1.92
N LYS A 521 8.76 -19.69 1.83
CA LYS A 521 9.46 -20.50 2.83
C LYS A 521 10.96 -20.16 2.81
N GLU A 522 11.58 -20.09 1.64
CA GLU A 522 12.97 -19.69 1.51
C GLU A 522 13.21 -18.28 2.09
N ALA A 523 12.39 -17.29 1.70
CA ALA A 523 12.45 -15.95 2.25
C ALA A 523 12.28 -15.89 3.78
N ARG A 524 11.39 -16.73 4.34
CA ARG A 524 11.18 -16.85 5.79
C ARG A 524 12.42 -17.38 6.49
N ASP A 525 13.11 -18.35 5.89
CA ASP A 525 14.16 -19.12 6.55
C ASP A 525 15.57 -18.52 6.37
N VAL A 526 15.73 -17.60 5.41
CA VAL A 526 17.04 -17.00 5.07
C VAL A 526 17.57 -16.05 6.16
N GLN A 527 16.72 -15.52 7.04
CA GLN A 527 17.11 -14.60 8.09
C GLN A 527 16.30 -14.81 9.38
N ASN A 528 16.91 -14.42 10.52
CA ASN A 528 16.30 -14.51 11.86
C ASN A 528 16.34 -13.18 12.62
N GLU A 529 16.94 -12.15 12.05
CA GLU A 529 17.18 -10.87 12.71
C GLU A 529 15.88 -10.04 12.84
N TYR A 530 15.03 -10.07 11.81
CA TYR A 530 13.75 -9.35 11.80
C TYR A 530 12.57 -10.33 11.65
N VAL A 531 11.97 -10.68 12.79
CA VAL A 531 10.84 -11.62 12.84
C VAL A 531 9.64 -11.15 12.02
N GLN A 532 9.48 -9.83 11.85
CA GLN A 532 8.38 -9.25 11.08
C GLN A 532 8.43 -9.64 9.59
N LEU A 533 9.63 -9.82 9.04
CA LEU A 533 9.79 -10.33 7.66
C LEU A 533 9.32 -11.78 7.53
N LYS A 534 9.48 -12.60 8.58
CA LYS A 534 8.88 -13.94 8.63
C LYS A 534 7.36 -13.88 8.66
N HIS A 535 6.80 -12.92 9.43
CA HIS A 535 5.36 -12.74 9.52
C HIS A 535 4.72 -12.34 8.19
N ILE A 536 5.39 -11.48 7.40
CA ILE A 536 4.92 -11.14 6.05
C ILE A 536 4.92 -12.39 5.15
N CYS A 537 5.96 -13.22 5.23
CA CYS A 537 6.00 -14.49 4.50
C CYS A 537 4.88 -15.45 4.92
N TYR A 538 4.59 -15.59 6.24
CA TYR A 538 3.47 -16.40 6.71
C TYR A 538 2.11 -15.88 6.24
N TRP A 539 1.92 -14.56 6.17
CA TRP A 539 0.72 -13.97 5.62
C TRP A 539 0.52 -14.36 4.15
N ASP A 540 1.52 -14.14 3.30
CA ASP A 540 1.41 -14.46 1.87
C ASP A 540 1.40 -15.96 1.58
N MET A 541 2.08 -16.78 2.40
CA MET A 541 1.91 -18.25 2.37
C MET A 541 0.47 -18.66 2.68
N ALA A 542 -0.17 -18.03 3.68
CA ALA A 542 -1.57 -18.31 3.99
C ALA A 542 -2.48 -17.99 2.80
N LEU A 543 -2.29 -16.86 2.13
CA LEU A 543 -3.05 -16.51 0.92
C LEU A 543 -2.80 -17.49 -0.23
N ALA A 544 -1.55 -17.91 -0.43
CA ALA A 544 -1.20 -18.91 -1.44
C ALA A 544 -1.78 -20.29 -1.12
N TYR A 545 -1.81 -20.74 0.13
CA TYR A 545 -2.51 -21.95 0.53
C TYR A 545 -4.03 -21.83 0.37
N MET A 546 -4.59 -20.65 0.66
CA MET A 546 -6.01 -20.36 0.51
C MET A 546 -6.44 -20.42 -0.98
N SER A 547 -5.60 -19.92 -1.91
CA SER A 547 -5.84 -20.06 -3.35
C SER A 547 -5.81 -21.51 -3.86
N LEU A 548 -5.25 -22.43 -3.07
CA LEU A 548 -5.25 -23.88 -3.33
C LEU A 548 -6.29 -24.63 -2.52
N ASN A 549 -7.13 -23.96 -1.74
CA ASN A 549 -8.09 -24.57 -0.78
C ASN A 549 -7.41 -25.50 0.25
N GLU A 550 -6.15 -25.21 0.63
CA GLU A 550 -5.38 -25.98 1.60
C GLU A 550 -5.62 -25.44 3.03
N TRP A 551 -6.84 -25.61 3.53
CA TRP A 551 -7.36 -24.92 4.71
C TRP A 551 -6.58 -25.17 6.00
N ARG A 552 -6.09 -26.40 6.24
CA ARG A 552 -5.27 -26.70 7.43
C ARG A 552 -3.92 -25.97 7.40
N LYS A 553 -3.29 -25.88 6.22
CA LYS A 553 -2.03 -25.15 6.07
C LYS A 553 -2.24 -23.64 6.18
N THR A 554 -3.36 -23.15 5.67
CA THR A 554 -3.80 -21.77 5.87
C THR A 554 -3.97 -21.45 7.35
N SER A 555 -4.71 -22.29 8.08
CA SER A 555 -4.91 -22.14 9.53
C SER A 555 -3.60 -22.19 10.30
N PHE A 556 -2.66 -23.07 9.93
CA PHE A 556 -1.33 -23.09 10.56
C PHE A 556 -0.59 -21.76 10.43
N CYS A 557 -0.54 -21.17 9.23
CA CYS A 557 0.10 -19.88 9.01
C CYS A 557 -0.55 -18.77 9.86
N PHE A 558 -1.88 -18.72 9.92
CA PHE A 558 -2.59 -17.78 10.77
C PHE A 558 -2.43 -18.06 12.25
N THR A 559 -2.19 -19.30 12.68
CA THR A 559 -1.85 -19.63 14.07
C THR A 559 -0.53 -19.00 14.48
N VAL A 560 0.50 -19.10 13.63
CA VAL A 560 1.78 -18.43 13.88
C VAL A 560 1.58 -16.90 14.02
N LEU A 561 0.87 -16.28 13.08
CA LEU A 561 0.58 -14.85 13.12
C LEU A 561 -0.25 -14.43 14.35
N ALA A 562 -1.26 -15.22 14.73
CA ALA A 562 -2.08 -14.96 15.90
C ALA A 562 -1.27 -14.98 17.22
N ASN A 563 -0.27 -15.86 17.31
CA ASN A 563 0.57 -16.00 18.48
C ASN A 563 1.67 -14.93 18.53
N GLU A 564 2.37 -14.68 17.43
CA GLU A 564 3.62 -13.95 17.40
C GLU A 564 3.47 -12.49 16.94
N ASN A 565 2.46 -12.17 16.11
CA ASN A 565 2.30 -10.84 15.54
C ASN A 565 1.22 -10.02 16.26
N ASN A 566 1.50 -8.76 16.60
CA ASN A 566 0.58 -7.88 17.33
C ASN A 566 -0.20 -6.92 16.43
N TRP A 567 0.00 -6.96 15.11
CA TRP A 567 -0.61 -6.00 14.19
C TRP A 567 -2.14 -6.11 14.16
N SER A 568 -2.70 -7.34 14.13
CA SER A 568 -4.16 -7.55 14.11
C SER A 568 -4.55 -8.91 14.69
N LYS A 569 -4.60 -9.01 16.01
CA LYS A 569 -5.00 -10.25 16.70
C LYS A 569 -6.38 -10.75 16.26
N ALA A 570 -7.37 -9.84 16.18
CA ALA A 570 -8.72 -10.18 15.77
C ALA A 570 -8.78 -10.79 14.37
N LEU A 571 -8.05 -10.21 13.41
CA LEU A 571 -8.01 -10.71 12.04
C LEU A 571 -7.36 -12.07 11.93
N TYR A 572 -6.21 -12.27 12.59
CA TYR A 572 -5.49 -13.55 12.52
C TYR A 572 -6.27 -14.67 13.18
N HIS A 573 -6.89 -14.42 14.35
CA HIS A 573 -7.76 -15.42 14.99
C HIS A 573 -8.99 -15.73 14.15
N TYR A 574 -9.63 -14.73 13.53
CA TYR A 574 -10.75 -14.97 12.63
C TYR A 574 -10.33 -15.82 11.42
N ALA A 575 -9.25 -15.45 10.74
CA ALA A 575 -8.77 -16.16 9.54
C ALA A 575 -8.35 -17.61 9.87
N ARG A 576 -7.71 -17.82 11.04
CA ARG A 576 -7.44 -19.16 11.59
C ARG A 576 -8.72 -19.96 11.76
N ALA A 577 -9.69 -19.39 12.47
CA ALA A 577 -10.95 -20.06 12.78
C ALA A 577 -11.78 -20.31 11.50
N ALA A 578 -11.87 -19.36 10.59
CA ALA A 578 -12.54 -19.54 9.30
C ALA A 578 -11.94 -20.72 8.51
N SER A 579 -10.59 -20.81 8.50
CA SER A 579 -9.89 -21.89 7.80
C SER A 579 -10.10 -23.26 8.47
N LEU A 580 -10.11 -23.33 9.81
CA LEU A 580 -10.44 -24.57 10.53
C LEU A 580 -11.88 -25.00 10.27
N TYR A 581 -12.81 -24.05 10.29
CA TYR A 581 -14.22 -24.33 10.02
C TYR A 581 -14.45 -24.92 8.63
N GLU A 582 -13.69 -24.46 7.64
CA GLU A 582 -13.78 -24.89 6.25
C GLU A 582 -13.30 -26.34 6.02
N THR A 583 -12.48 -26.90 6.90
CA THR A 583 -12.00 -28.31 6.76
C THR A 583 -13.12 -29.32 6.84
N GLY A 584 -14.26 -28.99 7.41
CA GLY A 584 -15.41 -29.86 7.59
C GLY A 584 -15.27 -30.84 8.75
N ASN A 585 -14.14 -30.93 9.43
CA ASN A 585 -13.92 -31.76 10.59
C ASN A 585 -14.69 -31.24 11.81
N ALA A 586 -15.43 -32.13 12.51
CA ALA A 586 -16.30 -31.72 13.63
C ALA A 586 -15.51 -31.05 14.77
N THR A 587 -14.38 -31.65 15.17
CA THR A 587 -13.53 -31.12 16.24
C THR A 587 -12.92 -29.75 15.86
N GLU A 588 -12.41 -29.62 14.62
CA GLU A 588 -11.85 -28.36 14.13
C GLU A 588 -12.92 -27.26 13.99
N ARG A 589 -14.18 -27.64 13.70
CA ARG A 589 -15.32 -26.70 13.70
C ARG A 589 -15.68 -26.20 15.08
N GLU A 590 -15.66 -27.06 16.12
CA GLU A 590 -15.88 -26.60 17.49
C GLU A 590 -14.74 -25.71 17.97
N GLU A 591 -13.48 -26.06 17.71
CA GLU A 591 -12.34 -25.19 17.99
C GLU A 591 -12.51 -23.82 17.29
N ALA A 592 -12.96 -23.83 16.03
CA ALA A 592 -13.20 -22.60 15.28
C ALA A 592 -14.27 -21.71 15.94
N LYS A 593 -15.36 -22.28 16.45
CA LYS A 593 -16.41 -21.54 17.16
C LYS A 593 -15.88 -20.90 18.44
N GLU A 594 -15.16 -21.68 19.26
CA GLU A 594 -14.53 -21.16 20.49
C GLU A 594 -13.56 -19.99 20.22
N VAL A 595 -12.78 -20.08 19.13
CA VAL A 595 -11.89 -19.00 18.73
C VAL A 595 -12.68 -17.77 18.28
N MET A 596 -13.74 -17.96 17.48
CA MET A 596 -14.56 -16.86 16.95
C MET A 596 -15.29 -16.10 18.06
N GLU A 597 -15.75 -16.73 19.13
CA GLU A 597 -16.37 -16.07 20.27
C GLU A 597 -15.49 -14.97 20.87
N ARG A 598 -14.17 -15.13 20.83
CA ARG A 598 -13.19 -14.20 21.38
C ARG A 598 -12.78 -13.09 20.43
N VAL A 599 -12.98 -13.25 19.12
CA VAL A 599 -12.53 -12.28 18.08
C VAL A 599 -13.04 -10.86 18.33
N PRO A 600 -14.33 -10.62 18.69
CA PRO A 600 -14.82 -9.26 18.91
C PRO A 600 -14.08 -8.48 20.01
N SER A 601 -13.60 -9.18 21.06
CA SER A 601 -12.85 -8.56 22.17
C SER A 601 -11.39 -8.24 21.82
N MET A 602 -10.86 -8.81 20.73
CA MET A 602 -9.47 -8.64 20.26
C MET A 602 -9.29 -7.50 19.26
N THR A 603 -10.39 -6.85 18.85
CA THR A 603 -10.30 -5.73 17.91
C THR A 603 -9.53 -4.57 18.50
N GLN A 604 -8.68 -3.96 17.69
CA GLN A 604 -7.86 -2.84 18.11
C GLN A 604 -8.04 -1.63 17.20
N ARG A 605 -7.57 -0.50 17.67
CA ARG A 605 -7.56 0.74 16.91
C ARG A 605 -6.11 1.11 16.62
N ILE A 606 -5.81 1.32 15.35
CA ILE A 606 -4.55 1.94 14.95
C ILE A 606 -4.83 3.42 14.79
N ALA A 607 -4.14 4.23 15.58
CA ALA A 607 -4.30 5.68 15.55
C ALA A 607 -5.76 6.16 15.76
N GLY A 608 -6.44 5.55 16.71
CA GLY A 608 -7.84 5.87 17.03
C GLY A 608 -8.86 5.34 16.05
N LYS A 609 -8.44 4.77 14.90
CA LYS A 609 -9.33 4.23 13.87
C LYS A 609 -9.37 2.71 13.88
N SER A 610 -10.56 2.13 13.76
CA SER A 610 -10.74 0.68 13.68
C SER A 610 -10.29 0.16 12.31
N ILE A 611 -9.63 -0.99 12.29
CA ILE A 611 -9.20 -1.67 11.07
C ILE A 611 -10.44 -2.23 10.35
N PRO A 612 -10.69 -1.90 9.07
CA PRO A 612 -11.89 -2.36 8.36
C PRO A 612 -12.06 -3.89 8.33
N LEU A 613 -10.96 -4.64 8.11
CA LEU A 613 -10.97 -6.10 8.13
C LEU A 613 -11.26 -6.67 9.52
N GLU A 614 -10.84 -6.01 10.62
CA GLU A 614 -11.21 -6.45 11.97
C GLU A 614 -12.70 -6.20 12.26
N LYS A 615 -13.25 -5.08 11.78
CA LYS A 615 -14.71 -4.85 11.89
C LYS A 615 -15.50 -5.95 11.17
N PHE A 616 -15.04 -6.33 9.98
CA PHE A 616 -15.61 -7.45 9.24
C PHE A 616 -15.50 -8.75 10.05
N ALA A 617 -14.30 -9.12 10.49
CA ALA A 617 -14.03 -10.32 11.27
C ALA A 617 -14.89 -10.39 12.53
N ALA A 618 -14.97 -9.30 13.31
CA ALA A 618 -15.80 -9.23 14.52
C ALA A 618 -17.31 -9.34 14.22
N ARG A 619 -17.79 -8.84 13.08
CA ARG A 619 -19.18 -8.97 12.66
C ARG A 619 -19.51 -10.42 12.29
N LYS A 620 -18.65 -11.06 11.52
CA LYS A 620 -18.81 -12.48 11.15
C LYS A 620 -18.72 -13.39 12.37
N ALA A 621 -17.80 -13.10 13.31
CA ALA A 621 -17.69 -13.84 14.55
C ALA A 621 -18.97 -13.72 15.40
N ARG A 622 -19.58 -12.53 15.51
CA ARG A 622 -20.90 -12.39 16.16
C ARG A 622 -22.01 -13.15 15.43
N LYS A 623 -22.00 -13.16 14.07
CA LYS A 623 -22.94 -13.98 13.28
C LYS A 623 -22.79 -15.47 13.64
N MET A 624 -21.54 -15.98 13.76
CA MET A 624 -21.25 -17.36 14.21
C MET A 624 -21.83 -17.64 15.59
N THR A 625 -21.60 -16.78 16.56
CA THR A 625 -22.14 -16.95 17.94
C THR A 625 -23.66 -16.92 17.95
N GLN A 626 -24.29 -16.10 17.14
CA GLN A 626 -25.75 -15.97 17.10
C GLN A 626 -26.46 -17.13 16.41
N TYR A 627 -25.92 -17.63 15.30
CA TYR A 627 -26.56 -18.67 14.48
C TYR A 627 -25.93 -20.06 14.63
N GLY A 628 -24.79 -20.16 15.30
CA GLY A 628 -24.07 -21.43 15.48
C GLY A 628 -23.30 -21.92 14.24
N TYR A 629 -23.39 -21.17 13.11
CA TYR A 629 -22.69 -21.52 11.87
C TYR A 629 -22.35 -20.30 11.01
N LEU A 630 -21.42 -20.48 10.05
CA LEU A 630 -21.16 -19.57 8.95
C LEU A 630 -21.13 -20.35 7.64
N PHE A 631 -21.61 -19.73 6.58
CA PHE A 631 -21.53 -20.29 5.23
C PHE A 631 -20.15 -19.98 4.63
N HIS A 632 -19.34 -20.98 4.37
CA HIS A 632 -18.01 -20.93 3.73
C HIS A 632 -17.14 -19.72 4.12
N PRO A 633 -16.85 -19.49 5.41
CA PRO A 633 -16.18 -18.27 5.87
C PRO A 633 -14.76 -18.07 5.35
N ALA A 634 -14.02 -19.18 5.06
CA ALA A 634 -12.69 -19.07 4.47
C ALA A 634 -12.76 -18.74 2.99
N MET A 635 -13.75 -19.21 2.25
CA MET A 635 -13.95 -18.85 0.85
C MET A 635 -14.39 -17.39 0.70
N GLU A 636 -15.23 -16.89 1.61
CA GLU A 636 -15.59 -15.47 1.69
C GLU A 636 -14.36 -14.60 1.98
N PHE A 637 -13.54 -15.02 2.94
CA PHE A 637 -12.30 -14.32 3.28
C PHE A 637 -11.27 -14.37 2.14
N ALA A 638 -11.19 -15.47 1.39
CA ALA A 638 -10.37 -15.59 0.18
C ALA A 638 -10.74 -14.57 -0.90
N TYR A 639 -12.03 -14.26 -1.04
CA TYR A 639 -12.47 -13.18 -1.92
C TYR A 639 -11.95 -11.81 -1.45
N LEU A 640 -12.11 -11.48 -0.18
CA LEU A 640 -11.69 -10.19 0.36
C LEU A 640 -10.17 -9.97 0.29
N THR A 641 -9.41 -11.06 0.35
CA THR A 641 -7.94 -11.08 0.26
C THR A 641 -7.40 -11.35 -1.15
N HIS A 642 -8.26 -11.31 -2.18
CA HIS A 642 -7.89 -11.46 -3.60
C HIS A 642 -7.33 -12.84 -4.00
N CYS A 643 -7.56 -13.88 -3.23
CA CYS A 643 -7.03 -15.20 -3.56
C CYS A 643 -7.55 -15.73 -4.90
N TYR A 644 -8.78 -15.41 -5.29
CA TYR A 644 -9.34 -15.91 -6.56
C TYR A 644 -8.66 -15.32 -7.80
N THR A 645 -8.17 -14.09 -7.75
CA THR A 645 -7.42 -13.48 -8.86
C THR A 645 -6.00 -14.04 -9.00
N SER A 646 -5.47 -14.62 -7.93
CA SER A 646 -4.16 -15.31 -7.90
C SER A 646 -4.27 -16.83 -7.88
N SER A 647 -5.48 -17.39 -8.08
CA SER A 647 -5.70 -18.84 -8.23
C SER A 647 -5.55 -19.25 -9.69
N SER A 648 -4.93 -20.41 -9.91
CA SER A 648 -4.88 -20.97 -11.27
C SER A 648 -6.28 -21.41 -11.73
N PRO A 649 -6.55 -21.36 -13.05
CA PRO A 649 -7.81 -21.86 -13.60
C PRO A 649 -8.12 -23.29 -13.18
N SER A 650 -7.12 -24.17 -13.12
CA SER A 650 -7.30 -25.55 -12.64
C SER A 650 -7.74 -25.61 -11.18
N SER A 651 -7.17 -24.77 -10.31
CA SER A 651 -7.56 -24.72 -8.89
C SER A 651 -9.00 -24.21 -8.72
N LEU A 652 -9.36 -23.15 -9.45
CA LEU A 652 -10.71 -22.60 -9.42
C LEU A 652 -11.76 -23.64 -9.89
N TYR A 653 -11.51 -24.28 -11.01
CA TYR A 653 -12.44 -25.25 -11.62
C TYR A 653 -12.56 -26.54 -10.82
N GLN A 654 -11.42 -27.11 -10.39
CA GLN A 654 -11.42 -28.45 -9.77
C GLN A 654 -11.67 -28.41 -8.27
N ARG A 655 -11.38 -27.30 -7.59
CA ARG A 655 -11.44 -27.23 -6.13
C ARG A 655 -12.49 -26.26 -5.59
N SER A 656 -12.54 -25.01 -6.13
CA SER A 656 -13.43 -23.99 -5.57
C SER A 656 -14.84 -24.06 -6.15
N LEU A 657 -14.97 -24.18 -7.47
CA LEU A 657 -16.27 -24.18 -8.17
C LEU A 657 -17.20 -25.32 -7.72
N PRO A 658 -16.73 -26.59 -7.64
CA PRO A 658 -17.63 -27.70 -7.29
C PRO A 658 -18.21 -27.60 -5.87
N ILE A 659 -17.49 -26.95 -4.94
CA ILE A 659 -17.99 -26.71 -3.59
C ILE A 659 -19.21 -25.80 -3.64
N ILE A 660 -19.12 -24.70 -4.36
CA ILE A 660 -20.19 -23.70 -4.44
C ILE A 660 -21.38 -24.21 -5.28
N GLU A 661 -21.12 -24.90 -6.39
CA GLU A 661 -22.20 -25.49 -7.22
C GLU A 661 -23.00 -26.53 -6.43
N LYS A 662 -22.34 -27.37 -5.61
CA LYS A 662 -23.00 -28.32 -4.72
C LYS A 662 -23.89 -27.62 -3.70
N GLU A 663 -23.42 -26.54 -3.10
CA GLU A 663 -24.20 -25.76 -2.12
C GLU A 663 -25.37 -25.04 -2.78
N LEU A 664 -25.21 -24.47 -3.97
CA LEU A 664 -26.31 -23.86 -4.73
C LEU A 664 -27.39 -24.91 -5.03
N ALA A 665 -27.00 -26.08 -5.56
CA ALA A 665 -27.95 -27.18 -5.82
C ALA A 665 -28.67 -27.66 -4.55
N ARG A 666 -28.01 -27.69 -3.39
CA ARG A 666 -28.62 -27.98 -2.10
C ARG A 666 -29.66 -26.94 -1.71
N MET A 667 -29.30 -25.63 -1.80
CA MET A 667 -30.17 -24.52 -1.40
C MET A 667 -31.39 -24.36 -2.33
N GLU A 668 -31.28 -24.69 -3.61
CA GLU A 668 -32.41 -24.70 -4.55
C GLU A 668 -33.49 -25.72 -4.17
N THR A 669 -33.13 -26.76 -3.43
CA THR A 669 -34.09 -27.78 -2.94
C THR A 669 -34.69 -27.42 -1.58
N GLU A 670 -34.20 -26.43 -0.89
CA GLU A 670 -34.67 -25.99 0.42
C GLU A 670 -35.91 -25.11 0.27
N ALA A 671 -36.93 -25.37 1.11
CA ALA A 671 -38.18 -24.57 1.07
C ALA A 671 -37.97 -23.09 1.45
N ASN A 672 -37.02 -22.80 2.34
CA ASN A 672 -36.70 -21.45 2.83
C ASN A 672 -35.20 -21.32 3.08
N PRO A 673 -34.38 -21.17 2.03
CA PRO A 673 -32.94 -20.97 2.19
C PRO A 673 -32.65 -19.63 2.87
N VAL A 674 -31.60 -19.58 3.71
CA VAL A 674 -31.14 -18.32 4.32
C VAL A 674 -30.66 -17.37 3.24
N GLN A 675 -31.27 -16.21 3.13
CA GLN A 675 -31.02 -15.24 2.05
C GLN A 675 -29.56 -14.76 1.97
N ASP A 676 -28.93 -14.50 3.12
CA ASP A 676 -27.51 -14.13 3.18
C ASP A 676 -26.60 -15.21 2.59
N ASP A 677 -26.86 -16.49 2.92
CA ASP A 677 -26.03 -17.61 2.48
C ASP A 677 -26.24 -17.89 0.99
N LEU A 678 -27.49 -17.81 0.50
CA LEU A 678 -27.81 -17.96 -0.92
C LEU A 678 -27.19 -16.84 -1.77
N CYS A 679 -27.25 -15.59 -1.27
CA CYS A 679 -26.57 -14.47 -1.93
C CYS A 679 -25.05 -14.65 -1.91
N LEU A 680 -24.46 -15.15 -0.82
CA LEU A 680 -23.02 -15.41 -0.75
C LEU A 680 -22.61 -16.55 -1.69
N ALA A 681 -23.41 -17.61 -1.81
CA ALA A 681 -23.18 -18.70 -2.76
C ALA A 681 -23.16 -18.19 -4.21
N HIS A 682 -24.19 -17.43 -4.63
CA HIS A 682 -24.22 -16.81 -5.96
C HIS A 682 -23.09 -15.81 -6.17
N PHE A 683 -22.74 -15.02 -5.15
CA PHE A 683 -21.64 -14.08 -5.23
C PHE A 683 -20.31 -14.80 -5.50
N LEU A 684 -19.98 -15.82 -4.69
CA LEU A 684 -18.74 -16.61 -4.86
C LEU A 684 -18.74 -17.36 -6.19
N HIS A 685 -19.87 -17.93 -6.60
CA HIS A 685 -20.04 -18.59 -7.90
C HIS A 685 -19.73 -17.64 -9.05
N GLY A 686 -20.34 -16.44 -9.05
CA GLY A 686 -20.11 -15.43 -10.07
C GLY A 686 -18.65 -14.94 -10.12
N VAL A 687 -18.01 -14.74 -8.96
CA VAL A 687 -16.59 -14.33 -8.87
C VAL A 687 -15.65 -15.42 -9.39
N ILE A 688 -15.86 -16.67 -9.00
CA ILE A 688 -15.02 -17.80 -9.44
C ILE A 688 -15.14 -17.97 -10.95
N LEU A 689 -16.36 -17.97 -11.49
CA LEU A 689 -16.62 -18.12 -12.92
C LEU A 689 -16.08 -16.93 -13.76
N ARG A 690 -16.16 -15.69 -13.22
CA ARG A 690 -15.56 -14.53 -13.90
C ARG A 690 -14.03 -14.71 -14.02
N ASN A 691 -13.36 -15.16 -12.95
CA ASN A 691 -11.91 -15.38 -12.99
C ASN A 691 -11.52 -16.58 -13.87
N LEU A 692 -12.42 -17.55 -14.05
CA LEU A 692 -12.23 -18.63 -15.02
C LEU A 692 -12.41 -18.14 -16.46
N ALA A 693 -13.46 -17.36 -16.74
CA ALA A 693 -13.74 -16.84 -18.07
C ALA A 693 -12.72 -15.79 -18.54
N TYR A 694 -12.28 -14.95 -17.60
CA TYR A 694 -11.36 -13.83 -17.85
C TYR A 694 -10.29 -13.77 -16.77
N PRO A 695 -9.30 -14.69 -16.78
CA PRO A 695 -8.15 -14.60 -15.89
C PRO A 695 -7.37 -13.32 -16.17
N GLU A 696 -6.67 -12.81 -15.17
CA GLU A 696 -5.82 -11.63 -15.34
C GLU A 696 -4.71 -11.93 -16.38
N ASN A 697 -4.30 -10.91 -17.16
CA ASN A 697 -3.38 -11.05 -18.29
C ASN A 697 -2.02 -11.71 -17.94
N HIS A 698 -1.62 -11.61 -16.67
CA HIS A 698 -0.34 -12.12 -16.18
C HIS A 698 -0.44 -13.53 -15.58
N VAL A 699 -1.64 -14.09 -15.48
CA VAL A 699 -1.83 -15.48 -15.06
C VAL A 699 -1.21 -16.39 -16.11
N LYS A 700 -0.25 -17.20 -15.71
CA LYS A 700 0.37 -18.17 -16.63
C LYS A 700 -0.64 -19.26 -16.94
N LYS A 701 -0.80 -19.53 -18.22
CA LYS A 701 -1.62 -20.60 -18.72
C LYS A 701 -1.13 -21.93 -18.16
N ASP A 702 -2.00 -22.66 -17.50
CA ASP A 702 -1.71 -24.04 -17.13
C ASP A 702 -2.22 -25.01 -18.21
N SER A 703 -1.82 -26.29 -18.11
CA SER A 703 -2.21 -27.33 -19.07
C SER A 703 -3.72 -27.62 -19.09
N PHE A 704 -4.48 -26.85 -18.33
CA PHE A 704 -5.92 -27.00 -18.13
C PHE A 704 -6.76 -26.19 -19.15
N GLU A 705 -6.14 -25.39 -20.02
CA GLU A 705 -6.85 -24.70 -21.10
C GLU A 705 -7.59 -25.69 -22.00
N GLY A 706 -8.90 -25.51 -22.14
CA GLY A 706 -9.75 -26.32 -22.99
C GLY A 706 -10.72 -27.27 -22.26
N TYR A 707 -10.60 -27.41 -20.95
CA TYR A 707 -11.51 -28.27 -20.17
C TYR A 707 -12.83 -27.60 -19.74
N PHE A 708 -12.97 -26.30 -19.95
CA PHE A 708 -14.21 -25.55 -19.68
C PHE A 708 -14.53 -24.56 -20.79
N ASN A 709 -15.83 -24.27 -20.94
CA ASN A 709 -16.32 -23.29 -21.92
C ASN A 709 -16.32 -21.89 -21.29
N ALA A 710 -15.39 -21.03 -21.70
CA ALA A 710 -15.28 -19.66 -21.17
C ALA A 710 -16.55 -18.82 -21.43
N SER A 711 -17.23 -19.00 -22.56
CA SER A 711 -18.49 -18.31 -22.85
C SER A 711 -19.61 -18.73 -21.91
N GLU A 712 -19.72 -20.03 -21.63
CA GLU A 712 -20.67 -20.55 -20.66
C GLU A 712 -20.38 -20.06 -19.23
N ALA A 713 -19.10 -20.09 -18.83
CA ALA A 713 -18.66 -19.58 -17.54
C ALA A 713 -18.98 -18.07 -17.39
N CYS A 714 -18.79 -17.29 -18.45
CA CYS A 714 -19.15 -15.88 -18.49
C CYS A 714 -20.66 -15.66 -18.28
N THR A 715 -21.51 -16.41 -18.98
CA THR A 715 -22.98 -16.31 -18.88
C THR A 715 -23.46 -16.71 -17.49
N LYS A 716 -22.93 -17.81 -16.93
CA LYS A 716 -23.23 -18.24 -15.57
C LYS A 716 -22.75 -17.21 -14.53
N ALA A 717 -21.57 -16.61 -14.73
CA ALA A 717 -21.05 -15.56 -13.86
C ALA A 717 -21.99 -14.35 -13.81
N GLU A 718 -22.41 -13.86 -15.00
CA GLU A 718 -23.36 -12.73 -15.10
C GLU A 718 -24.69 -13.09 -14.42
N THR A 719 -25.24 -14.26 -14.67
CA THR A 719 -26.51 -14.73 -14.07
C THR A 719 -26.41 -14.72 -12.52
N SER A 720 -25.34 -15.27 -11.97
CA SER A 720 -25.16 -15.34 -10.51
C SER A 720 -24.96 -13.97 -9.89
N LEU A 721 -24.18 -13.10 -10.50
CA LEU A 721 -23.99 -11.73 -10.01
C LEU A 721 -25.29 -10.91 -10.12
N LEU A 722 -26.09 -11.09 -11.20
CA LEU A 722 -27.41 -10.44 -11.33
C LEU A 722 -28.39 -10.95 -10.28
N TYR A 723 -28.32 -12.21 -9.86
CA TYR A 723 -29.08 -12.70 -8.74
C TYR A 723 -28.82 -11.90 -7.47
N VAL A 724 -27.51 -11.69 -7.14
CA VAL A 724 -27.10 -10.90 -5.96
C VAL A 724 -27.51 -9.44 -6.10
N ALA A 725 -27.37 -8.85 -7.28
CA ALA A 725 -27.81 -7.47 -7.52
C ALA A 725 -29.31 -7.28 -7.26
N LYS A 726 -30.12 -8.30 -7.59
CA LYS A 726 -31.58 -8.29 -7.39
C LYS A 726 -32.00 -8.57 -5.95
N HIS A 727 -31.30 -9.50 -5.26
CA HIS A 727 -31.74 -10.04 -3.97
C HIS A 727 -30.88 -9.59 -2.79
N GLY A 728 -29.68 -9.01 -3.04
CA GLY A 728 -28.72 -8.63 -2.00
C GLY A 728 -29.22 -7.54 -1.04
N ALA A 729 -30.22 -6.76 -1.46
CA ALA A 729 -30.90 -5.79 -0.59
C ALA A 729 -31.66 -6.46 0.58
N LEU A 730 -32.02 -7.73 0.43
CA LEU A 730 -32.74 -8.52 1.45
C LEU A 730 -31.81 -9.18 2.47
N CYS A 731 -30.48 -9.14 2.27
CA CYS A 731 -29.51 -9.68 3.21
C CYS A 731 -29.59 -8.97 4.55
N GLU A 732 -29.60 -9.72 5.64
CA GLU A 732 -29.71 -9.19 7.01
C GLU A 732 -28.35 -8.72 7.55
N TYR A 733 -27.27 -9.50 7.30
CA TYR A 733 -25.94 -9.24 7.86
C TYR A 733 -24.92 -8.82 6.84
N ASP A 734 -24.94 -9.42 5.67
CA ASP A 734 -23.85 -9.34 4.70
C ASP A 734 -24.17 -8.34 3.57
N HIS A 735 -24.69 -7.15 3.93
CA HIS A 735 -25.07 -6.08 3.01
C HIS A 735 -23.97 -5.64 2.07
N TYR A 736 -22.71 -5.84 2.42
CA TYR A 736 -21.56 -5.47 1.59
C TYR A 736 -21.58 -6.16 0.24
N MET A 737 -22.13 -7.39 0.17
CA MET A 737 -22.17 -8.19 -1.06
C MET A 737 -22.86 -7.49 -2.22
N LEU A 738 -23.93 -6.73 -1.94
CA LEU A 738 -24.64 -5.96 -2.95
C LEU A 738 -23.73 -4.96 -3.68
N TYR A 739 -22.92 -4.23 -2.92
CA TYR A 739 -22.00 -3.23 -3.48
C TYR A 739 -20.83 -3.89 -4.21
N PHE A 740 -20.25 -4.93 -3.62
CA PHE A 740 -19.19 -5.69 -4.27
C PHE A 740 -19.67 -6.45 -5.51
N CYS A 741 -20.93 -6.85 -5.54
CA CYS A 741 -21.56 -7.45 -6.72
C CYS A 741 -21.60 -6.45 -7.90
N HIS A 742 -21.98 -5.20 -7.67
CA HIS A 742 -21.94 -4.16 -8.70
C HIS A 742 -20.51 -3.89 -9.17
N TYR A 743 -19.52 -3.93 -8.28
CA TYR A 743 -18.10 -3.87 -8.66
C TYR A 743 -17.69 -5.06 -9.56
N GLU A 744 -18.07 -6.29 -9.19
CA GLU A 744 -17.72 -7.49 -9.98
C GLU A 744 -18.46 -7.55 -11.34
N LEU A 745 -19.72 -7.08 -11.40
CA LEU A 745 -20.43 -6.88 -12.67
C LEU A 745 -19.71 -5.84 -13.53
N GLY A 746 -19.27 -4.74 -12.95
CA GLY A 746 -18.44 -3.75 -13.65
C GLY A 746 -17.17 -4.37 -14.24
N ARG A 747 -16.44 -5.18 -13.46
CA ARG A 747 -15.26 -5.92 -13.91
C ARG A 747 -15.57 -6.90 -15.03
N LEU A 748 -16.65 -7.67 -14.89
CA LEU A 748 -17.10 -8.62 -15.91
C LEU A 748 -17.42 -7.90 -17.22
N TYR A 749 -18.17 -6.78 -17.17
CA TYR A 749 -18.56 -6.01 -18.35
C TYR A 749 -17.36 -5.32 -19.02
N ILE A 750 -16.35 -4.88 -18.26
CA ILE A 750 -15.07 -4.42 -18.84
C ILE A 750 -14.45 -5.53 -19.69
N SER A 751 -14.33 -6.74 -19.13
CA SER A 751 -13.74 -7.90 -19.83
C SER A 751 -14.54 -8.32 -21.06
N MET A 752 -15.87 -8.09 -21.07
CA MET A 752 -16.76 -8.34 -22.21
C MET A 752 -16.75 -7.19 -23.25
N GLY A 753 -16.04 -6.08 -23.01
CA GLY A 753 -16.08 -4.88 -23.86
C GLY A 753 -17.36 -4.05 -23.74
N ARG A 754 -18.23 -4.33 -22.76
CA ARG A 754 -19.49 -3.63 -22.49
C ARG A 754 -19.25 -2.41 -21.60
N HIS A 755 -18.50 -1.43 -22.09
CA HIS A 755 -18.04 -0.29 -21.30
C HIS A 755 -19.16 0.58 -20.73
N ALA A 756 -20.29 0.75 -21.43
CA ALA A 756 -21.42 1.53 -20.93
C ALA A 756 -22.06 0.87 -19.70
N ASP A 757 -22.27 -0.46 -19.76
CA ASP A 757 -22.82 -1.24 -18.65
C ASP A 757 -21.85 -1.27 -17.47
N ALA A 758 -20.56 -1.46 -17.74
CA ALA A 758 -19.51 -1.43 -16.74
C ALA A 758 -19.50 -0.11 -15.96
N ARG A 759 -19.51 1.02 -16.69
CA ARG A 759 -19.57 2.36 -16.10
C ARG A 759 -20.79 2.53 -15.21
N SER A 760 -21.97 2.11 -15.68
CA SER A 760 -23.21 2.19 -14.91
C SER A 760 -23.12 1.44 -13.58
N GLN A 761 -22.54 0.23 -13.57
CA GLN A 761 -22.38 -0.57 -12.36
C GLN A 761 -21.37 0.06 -11.38
N LEU A 762 -20.23 0.51 -11.89
CA LEU A 762 -19.18 1.13 -11.05
C LEU A 762 -19.62 2.49 -10.47
N GLU A 763 -20.31 3.32 -11.27
CA GLU A 763 -20.86 4.61 -10.81
C GLU A 763 -21.97 4.42 -9.76
N LEU A 764 -22.71 3.32 -9.80
CA LEU A 764 -23.69 2.99 -8.78
C LEU A 764 -23.01 2.80 -7.42
N VAL A 765 -21.88 2.08 -7.36
CA VAL A 765 -21.06 1.96 -6.15
C VAL A 765 -20.57 3.33 -5.65
N LEU A 766 -20.10 4.17 -6.59
CA LEU A 766 -19.51 5.48 -6.28
C LEU A 766 -20.54 6.56 -5.93
N SER A 767 -21.82 6.31 -6.20
CA SER A 767 -22.90 7.25 -5.92
C SER A 767 -23.11 7.51 -4.44
N GLY A 768 -22.61 6.62 -3.57
CA GLY A 768 -22.87 6.67 -2.12
C GLY A 768 -24.33 6.46 -1.72
N LYS A 769 -25.20 6.12 -2.69
CA LYS A 769 -26.61 5.85 -2.42
C LYS A 769 -26.76 4.55 -1.63
N ASN A 770 -27.75 4.50 -0.77
CA ASN A 770 -28.18 3.26 -0.16
C ASN A 770 -28.85 2.39 -1.23
N LEU A 771 -28.26 1.23 -1.50
CA LEU A 771 -28.80 0.27 -2.48
C LEU A 771 -29.70 -0.78 -1.80
N GLY A 772 -29.77 -0.80 -0.46
CA GLY A 772 -30.59 -1.73 0.31
C GLY A 772 -31.82 -1.08 0.92
N ASP A 773 -32.86 -1.86 1.22
CA ASP A 773 -34.15 -1.37 1.75
C ASP A 773 -34.13 -1.07 3.26
N HIS A 774 -33.05 -1.30 3.96
CA HIS A 774 -32.99 -1.30 5.43
C HIS A 774 -32.77 0.08 6.08
N GLY A 775 -33.00 1.19 5.40
CA GLY A 775 -32.95 2.55 5.98
C GLY A 775 -31.57 2.97 6.54
N ARG A 776 -30.57 2.12 6.44
CA ARG A 776 -29.18 2.40 6.84
C ARG A 776 -28.52 3.29 5.81
N LYS A 777 -27.94 4.39 6.22
CA LYS A 777 -27.28 5.39 5.36
C LYS A 777 -26.07 4.78 4.59
N GLY A 778 -26.30 3.85 3.65
CA GLY A 778 -25.36 3.36 2.68
C GLY A 778 -23.99 2.84 3.19
N LYS A 779 -23.84 2.64 4.51
CA LYS A 779 -22.58 2.21 5.12
C LYS A 779 -22.54 0.69 5.23
N TYR A 780 -21.48 0.09 4.65
CA TYR A 780 -21.29 -1.37 4.60
C TYR A 780 -19.84 -1.76 4.90
N SER A 781 -19.62 -3.05 5.19
CA SER A 781 -18.27 -3.57 5.46
C SER A 781 -17.37 -3.35 4.26
N MET A 782 -16.13 -2.92 4.50
CA MET A 782 -15.11 -2.72 3.47
C MET A 782 -15.47 -1.68 2.39
N GLN A 783 -16.36 -0.72 2.70
CA GLN A 783 -16.83 0.31 1.76
C GLN A 783 -15.69 1.04 1.05
N ASN A 784 -14.69 1.52 1.81
CA ASN A 784 -13.57 2.27 1.24
C ASN A 784 -12.78 1.44 0.22
N MET A 785 -12.63 0.13 0.46
CA MET A 785 -11.98 -0.79 -0.47
C MET A 785 -12.79 -0.93 -1.78
N CYS A 786 -14.11 -1.13 -1.66
CA CYS A 786 -14.99 -1.25 -2.82
C CYS A 786 -14.99 0.04 -3.66
N VAL A 787 -15.10 1.20 -3.01
CA VAL A 787 -15.04 2.53 -3.66
C VAL A 787 -13.69 2.76 -4.34
N LEU A 788 -12.58 2.47 -3.67
CA LEU A 788 -11.24 2.62 -4.25
C LEU A 788 -11.07 1.75 -5.50
N ARG A 789 -11.47 0.48 -5.43
CA ARG A 789 -11.40 -0.45 -6.57
C ARG A 789 -12.31 -0.02 -7.73
N SER A 790 -13.50 0.49 -7.41
CA SER A 790 -14.43 0.95 -8.45
C SER A 790 -13.92 2.20 -9.16
N ASN A 791 -13.32 3.14 -8.43
CA ASN A 791 -12.66 4.31 -9.03
C ASN A 791 -11.52 3.87 -9.94
N ALA A 792 -10.63 3.02 -9.45
CA ALA A 792 -9.48 2.53 -10.22
C ALA A 792 -9.92 1.76 -11.49
N ALA A 793 -10.97 0.94 -11.40
CA ALA A 793 -11.51 0.24 -12.55
C ALA A 793 -12.08 1.19 -13.61
N LEU A 794 -12.72 2.31 -13.20
CA LEU A 794 -13.20 3.35 -14.12
C LEU A 794 -12.07 4.13 -14.81
N GLU A 795 -10.98 4.36 -14.10
CA GLU A 795 -9.81 5.09 -14.63
C GLU A 795 -9.03 4.25 -15.66
N LEU A 796 -9.18 2.92 -15.63
CA LEU A 796 -8.54 2.00 -16.58
C LEU A 796 -9.40 1.70 -17.82
N MET A 797 -10.66 2.13 -17.87
CA MET A 797 -11.57 1.99 -19.02
C MET A 797 -11.30 3.06 -20.08
#